data_bf5ac2d965708fdc7bed5de5538d2104
#
_entry.id   bf5ac2d965708fdc7bed5de5538d2104
#
_cell.length_a   1.000
_cell.length_b   1.000
_cell.length_c   1.000
_cell.angle_alpha   90.00
_cell.angle_beta   90.00
_cell.angle_gamma   90.00
#
_symmetry.space_group_name_H-M   'P 1'
#
loop_
_entity.id
_entity.type
_entity.pdbx_description
1 polymer ?
#
loop_
_entity_poly.entity_id
_entity_poly.type
_entity_poly.pdbx_seq_one_letter_code
_entity_poly.pdbx_strand_id
1 'polypeptide(L)'
;MTENLDMIKKVYSEMADKQNTAKKILKRSLTLAEKILYSHLWETPTREYVRGKDYVDLAPDRVAMQDATAQMALLQFMHAGRNSAAVPSTVHCDHLIQAQVGAEDDLNRAKDENREVYDFLESISKKFGVGFWKPGAGIIHQVVLENYAFPGGMMIGTDSHTPNAGGLGMIAIGVGGADAVDVMAGMPWELKWPKLIGVKLTGKMNGWTSPKDVILKVAGILTVKGGTGAIVEYFGEGADSISATGKGTICNMGAEIGATTSIFGFDKKMADYLRSTERADVAEMAEQNMALLRSDEDVYANPDKYFDQVIEINLNELEPHLNGPFTPDLAWPISKMKEAVKEKDYPSKISVALIGSCTNSSYEDIDRAASIARQAMSKGLKAKSQFTITPGSEQVRATIERDGQLKTLTDVGGVVLANACGPCIGMWKRMDNENGERNTIVTSFNRNFAKRNDGNPNTLAFVASPEITTALAIAGDLTFNPITDELINEKGEKIKLDPPTGLELPSTGFSKGEEGYIAPLSKEAKQNVDVIVDKESDRLQLLDKFQPWDGNDYEDLPLLLKAKGKCTTDHISMAGPWLRFRGHLDNISNNMFLGAINAFTDKAGEVKNQFTGEYKVVHEVARDYKSKGLGWIVVGDENYGEGSSREHAAMEPRHLGGKAIIVKSFARIHETNLKKQGMLPLTFADPKDYDKINEDDKLSIIGLKGLAPDSQLKLVIKHSDGSTDEAVLNHTFNENQIEWFKAGSALNLIAKQNS
;
A
#
# COMPACT_ATOMS: atom_id res chain seq x y z
N MET A 1 -10.84 -15.03 16.85
CA MET A 1 -10.21 -14.19 17.90
C MET A 1 -9.17 -14.93 18.73
N THR A 2 -9.38 -16.18 19.14
CA THR A 2 -8.43 -16.98 19.94
C THR A 2 -7.06 -17.19 19.27
N GLU A 3 -7.00 -17.48 17.99
CA GLU A 3 -5.73 -17.69 17.27
C GLU A 3 -4.85 -16.42 17.25
N ASN A 4 -5.45 -15.24 17.15
CA ASN A 4 -4.71 -13.98 17.21
C ASN A 4 -4.12 -13.73 18.62
N LEU A 5 -4.84 -14.09 19.68
CA LEU A 5 -4.38 -13.89 21.04
C LEU A 5 -3.18 -14.78 21.38
N ASP A 6 -3.17 -16.02 20.92
CA ASP A 6 -2.03 -16.93 21.13
C ASP A 6 -0.79 -16.48 20.38
N MET A 7 -0.95 -15.95 19.17
CA MET A 7 0.14 -15.32 18.42
C MET A 7 0.71 -14.12 19.19
N ILE A 8 -0.14 -13.21 19.70
CA ILE A 8 0.28 -12.04 20.47
C ILE A 8 1.03 -12.45 21.76
N LYS A 9 0.52 -13.44 22.48
CA LYS A 9 1.21 -13.99 23.67
C LYS A 9 2.61 -14.50 23.34
N LYS A 10 2.74 -15.21 22.21
CA LYS A 10 4.03 -15.70 21.73
C LYS A 10 5.00 -14.54 21.43
N VAL A 11 4.55 -13.51 20.70
CA VAL A 11 5.37 -12.33 20.39
C VAL A 11 5.91 -11.71 21.68
N TYR A 12 5.05 -11.43 22.65
CA TYR A 12 5.48 -10.82 23.90
C TYR A 12 6.38 -11.71 24.75
N SER A 13 6.15 -13.02 24.76
CA SER A 13 7.00 -13.95 25.52
C SER A 13 8.45 -14.03 25.00
N GLU A 14 8.66 -13.80 23.71
CA GLU A 14 9.99 -13.87 23.07
C GLU A 14 10.69 -12.50 22.99
N MET A 15 9.92 -11.42 23.08
CA MET A 15 10.39 -10.05 22.76
C MET A 15 11.53 -9.58 23.67
N ALA A 16 11.45 -9.83 24.97
CA ALA A 16 12.46 -9.40 25.93
C ALA A 16 13.84 -9.99 25.64
N ASP A 17 13.89 -11.30 25.34
CA ASP A 17 15.15 -12.01 25.06
C ASP A 17 15.74 -11.55 23.72
N LYS A 18 14.92 -11.37 22.70
CA LYS A 18 15.35 -10.88 21.39
C LYS A 18 15.89 -9.46 21.46
N GLN A 19 15.23 -8.55 22.18
CA GLN A 19 15.71 -7.18 22.40
C GLN A 19 16.99 -7.14 23.23
N ASN A 20 17.13 -7.98 24.28
CA ASN A 20 18.35 -8.10 25.06
C ASN A 20 19.53 -8.61 24.21
N THR A 21 19.28 -9.54 23.30
CA THR A 21 20.29 -10.02 22.34
C THR A 21 20.74 -8.87 21.43
N ALA A 22 19.84 -8.09 20.90
CA ALA A 22 20.16 -6.91 20.10
C ALA A 22 20.99 -5.89 20.90
N LYS A 23 20.59 -5.58 22.13
CA LYS A 23 21.36 -4.65 23.01
C LYS A 23 22.78 -5.12 23.28
N LYS A 24 23.00 -6.42 23.46
CA LYS A 24 24.36 -6.98 23.65
C LYS A 24 25.23 -6.81 22.41
N ILE A 25 24.66 -6.93 21.21
CA ILE A 25 25.36 -6.76 19.94
C ILE A 25 25.66 -5.27 19.69
N LEU A 26 24.65 -4.40 19.82
CA LEU A 26 24.76 -2.99 19.50
C LEU A 26 25.49 -2.18 20.60
N LYS A 27 25.49 -2.67 21.83
CA LYS A 27 26.08 -2.01 23.03
C LYS A 27 25.57 -0.58 23.26
N ARG A 28 24.29 -0.34 22.95
CA ARG A 28 23.60 0.94 23.10
C ARG A 28 22.12 0.75 23.33
N SER A 29 21.43 1.82 23.69
CA SER A 29 19.98 1.90 23.75
C SER A 29 19.36 1.70 22.36
N LEU A 30 18.11 1.24 22.31
CA LEU A 30 17.37 0.95 21.10
C LEU A 30 16.21 1.93 20.93
N THR A 31 15.95 2.34 19.70
CA THR A 31 14.69 2.95 19.29
C THR A 31 13.57 1.92 19.30
N LEU A 32 12.32 2.36 19.33
CA LEU A 32 11.16 1.46 19.22
C LEU A 32 11.19 0.67 17.91
N ALA A 33 11.47 1.32 16.80
CA ALA A 33 11.59 0.67 15.50
C ALA A 33 12.63 -0.46 15.53
N GLU A 34 13.81 -0.22 16.09
CA GLU A 34 14.84 -1.26 16.26
C GLU A 34 14.37 -2.39 17.18
N LYS A 35 13.70 -2.08 18.28
CA LYS A 35 13.17 -3.10 19.19
C LYS A 35 12.25 -4.07 18.47
N ILE A 36 11.32 -3.56 17.66
CA ILE A 36 10.37 -4.40 16.93
C ILE A 36 11.05 -5.15 15.80
N LEU A 37 11.89 -4.50 14.99
CA LEU A 37 12.60 -5.15 13.89
C LEU A 37 13.50 -6.29 14.38
N TYR A 38 14.29 -6.07 15.42
CA TYR A 38 15.15 -7.12 16.00
C TYR A 38 14.32 -8.26 16.62
N SER A 39 13.12 -7.97 17.10
CA SER A 39 12.22 -9.01 17.63
C SER A 39 11.59 -9.88 16.54
N HIS A 40 11.61 -9.42 15.28
CA HIS A 40 10.99 -10.11 14.15
C HIS A 40 12.01 -10.60 13.10
N LEU A 41 13.31 -10.59 13.41
CA LEU A 41 14.29 -11.19 12.51
C LEU A 41 14.02 -12.70 12.34
N TRP A 42 14.14 -13.16 11.11
CA TRP A 42 14.03 -14.59 10.78
C TRP A 42 15.12 -15.42 11.44
N GLU A 43 16.32 -14.87 11.46
CA GLU A 43 17.49 -15.50 12.10
C GLU A 43 18.03 -14.63 13.25
N THR A 44 18.69 -15.27 14.21
CA THR A 44 19.35 -14.54 15.31
C THR A 44 20.47 -13.66 14.75
N PRO A 45 20.48 -12.36 15.05
CA PRO A 45 21.50 -11.47 14.53
C PRO A 45 22.88 -11.78 15.12
N THR A 46 23.92 -11.66 14.31
CA THR A 46 25.32 -11.86 14.72
C THR A 46 26.15 -10.57 14.69
N ARG A 47 25.60 -9.51 14.11
CA ARG A 47 26.25 -8.21 13.96
C ARG A 47 25.20 -7.08 13.93
N GLU A 48 25.67 -5.84 14.01
CA GLU A 48 24.86 -4.67 13.68
C GLU A 48 24.63 -4.60 12.17
N TYR A 49 23.42 -4.23 11.77
CA TYR A 49 23.07 -3.98 10.37
C TYR A 49 23.23 -2.50 10.01
N VAL A 50 23.77 -2.25 8.82
CA VAL A 50 24.02 -0.88 8.33
C VAL A 50 22.77 -0.33 7.68
N ARG A 51 22.22 0.73 8.25
CA ARG A 51 21.00 1.40 7.75
C ARG A 51 21.17 1.87 6.32
N GLY A 52 20.17 1.59 5.49
CA GLY A 52 20.15 1.95 4.07
C GLY A 52 21.09 1.12 3.19
N LYS A 53 21.73 0.07 3.70
CA LYS A 53 22.66 -0.80 2.95
C LYS A 53 22.34 -2.27 3.08
N ASP A 54 22.28 -2.80 4.29
CA ASP A 54 22.06 -4.22 4.52
C ASP A 54 20.64 -4.64 4.23
N TYR A 55 20.45 -5.88 3.88
CA TYR A 55 19.15 -6.54 3.74
C TYR A 55 19.01 -7.61 4.81
N VAL A 56 17.82 -7.76 5.35
CA VAL A 56 17.50 -8.74 6.39
C VAL A 56 16.22 -9.47 6.04
N ASP A 57 16.12 -10.69 6.52
CA ASP A 57 14.92 -11.51 6.46
C ASP A 57 14.11 -11.34 7.76
N LEU A 58 12.84 -11.08 7.62
CA LEU A 58 11.89 -10.84 8.70
C LEU A 58 10.76 -11.86 8.72
N ALA A 59 10.19 -12.07 9.88
CA ALA A 59 9.03 -12.93 10.12
C ALA A 59 7.81 -12.09 10.57
N PRO A 60 7.03 -11.52 9.65
CA PRO A 60 5.80 -10.81 9.99
C PRO A 60 4.80 -11.73 10.71
N ASP A 61 4.07 -11.17 11.68
CA ASP A 61 3.09 -11.92 12.47
C ASP A 61 1.79 -12.19 11.70
N ARG A 62 1.47 -11.34 10.71
CA ARG A 62 0.24 -11.46 9.94
C ARG A 62 0.30 -10.77 8.59
N VAL A 63 -0.68 -11.12 7.74
CA VAL A 63 -0.89 -10.52 6.42
C VAL A 63 -2.33 -9.98 6.30
N ALA A 64 -2.49 -8.78 5.74
CA ALA A 64 -3.79 -8.25 5.35
C ALA A 64 -3.79 -7.92 3.85
N MET A 65 -4.87 -8.29 3.14
CA MET A 65 -4.98 -8.09 1.70
C MET A 65 -6.29 -7.38 1.36
N GLN A 66 -6.23 -6.39 0.47
CA GLN A 66 -7.44 -5.81 -0.10
C GLN A 66 -7.90 -6.60 -1.34
N ASP A 67 -9.16 -6.49 -1.71
CA ASP A 67 -9.83 -7.37 -2.68
C ASP A 67 -9.27 -7.31 -4.12
N ALA A 68 -8.70 -6.19 -4.55
CA ALA A 68 -8.12 -6.11 -5.89
C ALA A 68 -6.79 -6.88 -6.01
N THR A 69 -5.92 -6.79 -4.99
CA THR A 69 -4.61 -7.47 -4.98
C THR A 69 -4.68 -8.90 -4.47
N ALA A 70 -5.65 -9.22 -3.62
CA ALA A 70 -5.84 -10.57 -3.08
C ALA A 70 -6.15 -11.60 -4.17
N GLN A 71 -6.74 -11.21 -5.30
CA GLN A 71 -7.08 -12.12 -6.38
C GLN A 71 -5.86 -12.88 -6.87
N MET A 72 -4.85 -12.19 -7.38
CA MET A 72 -3.64 -12.83 -7.88
C MET A 72 -2.79 -13.45 -6.76
N ALA A 73 -2.73 -12.82 -5.58
CA ALA A 73 -2.01 -13.35 -4.45
C ALA A 73 -2.54 -14.73 -4.03
N LEU A 74 -3.85 -14.88 -3.91
CA LEU A 74 -4.46 -16.16 -3.51
C LEU A 74 -4.42 -17.21 -4.63
N LEU A 75 -4.55 -16.81 -5.90
CA LEU A 75 -4.33 -17.72 -7.03
C LEU A 75 -2.90 -18.29 -7.02
N GLN A 76 -1.89 -17.48 -6.75
CA GLN A 76 -0.52 -17.93 -6.59
C GLN A 76 -0.37 -18.83 -5.35
N PHE A 77 -0.99 -18.46 -4.23
CA PHE A 77 -0.90 -19.23 -2.98
C PHE A 77 -1.40 -20.67 -3.13
N MET A 78 -2.36 -20.93 -4.02
CA MET A 78 -2.82 -22.30 -4.33
C MET A 78 -1.68 -23.23 -4.77
N HIS A 79 -0.61 -22.68 -5.30
CA HIS A 79 0.56 -23.44 -5.75
C HIS A 79 1.60 -23.70 -4.65
N ALA A 80 1.42 -23.14 -3.44
CA ALA A 80 2.38 -23.29 -2.34
C ALA A 80 2.36 -24.69 -1.67
N GLY A 81 1.43 -25.57 -2.04
CA GLY A 81 1.30 -26.91 -1.46
C GLY A 81 0.88 -26.91 0.02
N ARG A 82 0.27 -25.84 0.50
CA ARG A 82 -0.18 -25.70 1.88
C ARG A 82 -1.69 -25.85 2.00
N ASN A 83 -2.12 -26.39 3.14
CA ASN A 83 -3.54 -26.51 3.48
C ASN A 83 -4.07 -25.27 4.24
N SER A 84 -3.20 -24.39 4.67
CA SER A 84 -3.52 -23.13 5.35
C SER A 84 -2.38 -22.12 5.21
N ALA A 85 -2.70 -20.84 5.31
CA ALA A 85 -1.69 -19.80 5.46
C ALA A 85 -0.82 -20.07 6.70
N ALA A 86 0.48 -19.76 6.61
CA ALA A 86 1.44 -19.97 7.68
C ALA A 86 1.27 -18.98 8.84
N VAL A 87 0.71 -17.82 8.56
CA VAL A 87 0.41 -16.76 9.54
C VAL A 87 -1.06 -16.35 9.43
N PRO A 88 -1.67 -15.80 10.47
CA PRO A 88 -3.01 -15.22 10.39
C PRO A 88 -3.10 -14.23 9.22
N SER A 89 -4.06 -14.44 8.34
CA SER A 89 -4.23 -13.66 7.12
C SER A 89 -5.69 -13.29 6.91
N THR A 90 -5.94 -12.12 6.34
CA THR A 90 -7.30 -11.61 6.07
C THR A 90 -7.42 -10.99 4.70
N VAL A 91 -8.63 -11.10 4.11
CA VAL A 91 -9.04 -10.39 2.90
C VAL A 91 -10.13 -9.40 3.26
N HIS A 92 -10.07 -8.20 2.70
CA HIS A 92 -10.99 -7.10 2.95
C HIS A 92 -11.53 -6.55 1.63
N CYS A 93 -12.87 -6.53 1.48
CA CYS A 93 -13.54 -6.12 0.24
C CYS A 93 -13.92 -4.64 0.29
N ASP A 94 -12.96 -3.75 0.04
CA ASP A 94 -13.13 -2.30 0.17
C ASP A 94 -12.68 -1.48 -1.05
N HIS A 95 -12.06 -2.09 -2.06
CA HIS A 95 -11.49 -1.38 -3.23
C HIS A 95 -12.39 -1.41 -4.47
N LEU A 96 -13.29 -2.39 -4.62
CA LEU A 96 -14.09 -2.57 -5.82
C LEU A 96 -15.48 -1.89 -5.78
N ILE A 97 -15.77 -1.11 -4.74
CA ILE A 97 -17.04 -0.41 -4.57
C ILE A 97 -16.92 0.99 -5.17
N GLN A 98 -17.64 1.27 -6.26
CA GLN A 98 -17.66 2.60 -6.89
C GLN A 98 -18.74 3.48 -6.25
N ALA A 99 -18.35 4.66 -5.76
CA ALA A 99 -19.27 5.68 -5.27
C ALA A 99 -19.96 6.41 -6.44
N GLN A 100 -21.28 6.57 -6.35
CA GLN A 100 -22.07 7.30 -7.33
C GLN A 100 -23.30 7.96 -6.70
N VAL A 101 -24.16 7.19 -6.05
CA VAL A 101 -25.47 7.65 -5.53
C VAL A 101 -25.46 7.78 -4.01
N GLY A 102 -25.01 6.75 -3.32
CA GLY A 102 -25.01 6.66 -1.87
C GLY A 102 -24.72 5.23 -1.41
N ALA A 103 -24.58 5.06 -0.09
CA ALA A 103 -24.04 3.85 0.51
C ALA A 103 -24.76 2.56 0.07
N GLU A 104 -26.06 2.51 0.19
CA GLU A 104 -26.85 1.28 -0.07
C GLU A 104 -26.88 0.90 -1.55
N ASP A 105 -27.18 1.86 -2.41
CA ASP A 105 -27.29 1.63 -3.87
C ASP A 105 -25.93 1.24 -4.45
N ASP A 106 -24.86 1.95 -4.04
CA ASP A 106 -23.49 1.71 -4.52
C ASP A 106 -22.97 0.35 -4.06
N LEU A 107 -23.27 -0.05 -2.82
CA LEU A 107 -22.88 -1.35 -2.28
C LEU A 107 -23.62 -2.50 -2.98
N ASN A 108 -24.92 -2.35 -3.22
CA ASN A 108 -25.73 -3.37 -3.91
C ASN A 108 -25.23 -3.54 -5.35
N ARG A 109 -25.01 -2.44 -6.07
CA ARG A 109 -24.42 -2.49 -7.41
C ARG A 109 -23.05 -3.18 -7.41
N ALA A 110 -22.16 -2.86 -6.49
CA ALA A 110 -20.85 -3.49 -6.39
C ALA A 110 -20.94 -5.01 -6.14
N LYS A 111 -21.85 -5.45 -5.28
CA LYS A 111 -22.10 -6.87 -5.02
C LYS A 111 -22.56 -7.62 -6.27
N ASP A 112 -23.34 -6.99 -7.13
CA ASP A 112 -23.80 -7.59 -8.38
C ASP A 112 -22.69 -7.60 -9.44
N GLU A 113 -22.04 -6.47 -9.67
CA GLU A 113 -21.00 -6.31 -10.70
C GLU A 113 -19.72 -7.12 -10.40
N ASN A 114 -19.37 -7.31 -9.13
CA ASN A 114 -18.17 -8.03 -8.70
C ASN A 114 -18.48 -9.40 -8.07
N ARG A 115 -19.66 -9.95 -8.27
CA ARG A 115 -20.10 -11.21 -7.65
C ARG A 115 -19.07 -12.32 -7.81
N GLU A 116 -18.58 -12.56 -9.03
CA GLU A 116 -17.61 -13.63 -9.28
C GLU A 116 -16.31 -13.46 -8.51
N VAL A 117 -15.82 -12.21 -8.34
CA VAL A 117 -14.61 -11.90 -7.57
C VAL A 117 -14.86 -12.14 -6.08
N TYR A 118 -15.97 -11.68 -5.54
CA TYR A 118 -16.32 -11.89 -4.13
C TYR A 118 -16.54 -13.37 -3.80
N ASP A 119 -17.23 -14.11 -4.67
CA ASP A 119 -17.44 -15.56 -4.49
C ASP A 119 -16.11 -16.33 -4.54
N PHE A 120 -15.22 -15.94 -5.45
CA PHE A 120 -13.86 -16.51 -5.49
C PHE A 120 -13.10 -16.20 -4.20
N LEU A 121 -13.03 -14.93 -3.78
CA LEU A 121 -12.28 -14.52 -2.59
C LEU A 121 -12.82 -15.17 -1.31
N GLU A 122 -14.14 -15.30 -1.18
CA GLU A 122 -14.77 -15.98 -0.05
C GLU A 122 -14.43 -17.47 -0.04
N SER A 123 -14.60 -18.16 -1.18
CA SER A 123 -14.37 -19.60 -1.28
C SER A 123 -12.89 -19.97 -1.03
N ILE A 124 -11.96 -19.23 -1.63
CA ILE A 124 -10.53 -19.49 -1.44
C ILE A 124 -10.06 -19.14 -0.02
N SER A 125 -10.61 -18.10 0.58
CA SER A 125 -10.35 -17.74 1.98
C SER A 125 -10.80 -18.85 2.93
N LYS A 126 -12.00 -19.39 2.74
CA LYS A 126 -12.52 -20.54 3.49
C LYS A 126 -11.62 -21.77 3.33
N LYS A 127 -11.16 -22.05 2.11
CA LYS A 127 -10.30 -23.22 1.82
C LYS A 127 -8.95 -23.14 2.53
N PHE A 128 -8.32 -21.98 2.58
CA PHE A 128 -6.98 -21.84 3.10
C PHE A 128 -6.89 -21.23 4.51
N GLY A 129 -8.01 -21.09 5.20
CA GLY A 129 -8.04 -20.60 6.57
C GLY A 129 -7.69 -19.12 6.68
N VAL A 130 -8.12 -18.32 5.72
CA VAL A 130 -7.99 -16.88 5.68
C VAL A 130 -9.29 -16.26 6.16
N GLY A 131 -9.24 -15.24 7.01
CA GLY A 131 -10.42 -14.48 7.42
C GLY A 131 -10.93 -13.62 6.26
N PHE A 132 -12.25 -13.49 6.13
CA PHE A 132 -12.85 -12.77 5.02
C PHE A 132 -13.82 -11.68 5.50
N TRP A 133 -13.53 -10.44 5.14
CA TRP A 133 -14.38 -9.29 5.42
C TRP A 133 -15.16 -8.93 4.15
N LYS A 134 -16.48 -9.04 4.24
CA LYS A 134 -17.42 -8.83 3.14
C LYS A 134 -17.43 -7.38 2.64
N PRO A 135 -17.90 -7.13 1.39
CA PRO A 135 -18.18 -5.77 0.93
C PRO A 135 -19.14 -5.03 1.88
N GLY A 136 -18.77 -3.82 2.28
CA GLY A 136 -19.51 -3.01 3.24
C GLY A 136 -19.05 -3.14 4.69
N ALA A 137 -18.22 -4.13 5.03
CA ALA A 137 -17.72 -4.31 6.39
C ALA A 137 -16.79 -3.18 6.85
N GLY A 138 -16.07 -2.56 5.94
CA GLY A 138 -15.21 -1.43 6.22
C GLY A 138 -13.96 -1.37 5.38
N ILE A 139 -13.26 -0.26 5.52
CA ILE A 139 -11.96 -0.01 4.89
C ILE A 139 -10.90 -0.82 5.62
N ILE A 140 -10.08 -1.56 4.87
CA ILE A 140 -9.07 -2.49 5.41
C ILE A 140 -8.31 -1.94 6.61
N HIS A 141 -7.80 -0.70 6.55
CA HIS A 141 -6.94 -0.15 7.60
C HIS A 141 -7.69 0.20 8.87
N GLN A 142 -8.97 0.58 8.78
CA GLN A 142 -9.84 0.79 9.92
C GLN A 142 -10.21 -0.55 10.58
N VAL A 143 -10.59 -1.54 9.76
CA VAL A 143 -10.89 -2.89 10.25
C VAL A 143 -9.67 -3.54 10.92
N VAL A 144 -8.46 -3.35 10.35
CA VAL A 144 -7.22 -3.83 10.95
C VAL A 144 -6.94 -3.14 12.29
N LEU A 145 -7.13 -1.82 12.37
CA LEU A 145 -6.92 -1.08 13.60
C LEU A 145 -7.89 -1.53 14.71
N GLU A 146 -9.16 -1.75 14.37
CA GLU A 146 -10.21 -2.17 15.28
C GLU A 146 -10.06 -3.60 15.81
N ASN A 147 -9.50 -4.51 15.00
CA ASN A 147 -9.56 -5.95 15.27
C ASN A 147 -8.21 -6.65 15.43
N TYR A 148 -7.15 -6.14 14.82
CA TYR A 148 -5.92 -6.92 14.63
C TYR A 148 -4.63 -6.23 15.07
N ALA A 149 -4.51 -4.92 14.89
CA ALA A 149 -3.29 -4.20 15.26
C ALA A 149 -3.04 -4.27 16.77
N PHE A 150 -1.80 -4.47 17.15
CA PHE A 150 -1.36 -4.54 18.56
C PHE A 150 0.05 -3.97 18.72
N PRO A 151 0.36 -3.37 19.89
CA PRO A 151 1.68 -2.79 20.15
C PRO A 151 2.79 -3.82 20.05
N GLY A 152 3.87 -3.48 19.36
CA GLY A 152 5.06 -4.33 19.23
C GLY A 152 4.97 -5.42 18.17
N GLY A 153 3.84 -5.59 17.50
CA GLY A 153 3.68 -6.54 16.40
C GLY A 153 4.28 -6.05 15.10
N MET A 154 4.34 -6.96 14.12
CA MET A 154 4.78 -6.69 12.76
C MET A 154 3.80 -7.28 11.74
N MET A 155 3.35 -6.49 10.78
CA MET A 155 2.51 -6.98 9.69
C MET A 155 2.94 -6.45 8.33
N ILE A 156 2.58 -7.18 7.30
CA ILE A 156 2.59 -6.68 5.93
C ILE A 156 1.16 -6.65 5.36
N GLY A 157 0.92 -5.74 4.45
CA GLY A 157 -0.39 -5.62 3.80
C GLY A 157 -0.27 -5.20 2.35
N THR A 158 -1.18 -5.68 1.52
CA THR A 158 -1.16 -5.41 0.08
C THR A 158 -1.75 -4.04 -0.30
N ASP A 159 -1.63 -3.09 0.61
CA ASP A 159 -2.01 -1.69 0.40
C ASP A 159 -0.95 -0.74 0.97
N SER A 160 -0.72 0.38 0.30
CA SER A 160 0.29 1.37 0.69
C SER A 160 0.01 2.08 2.01
N HIS A 161 -1.25 2.07 2.49
CA HIS A 161 -1.66 2.70 3.77
C HIS A 161 -1.73 1.71 4.94
N THR A 162 -1.20 0.50 4.77
CA THR A 162 -0.97 -0.46 5.86
C THR A 162 -0.29 0.17 7.10
N PRO A 163 0.62 1.15 6.97
CA PRO A 163 1.22 1.86 8.11
C PRO A 163 0.24 2.52 9.09
N ASN A 164 -1.05 2.64 8.75
CA ASN A 164 -2.09 3.09 9.68
C ASN A 164 -2.06 2.36 11.03
N ALA A 165 -1.70 1.07 11.04
CA ALA A 165 -1.58 0.26 12.26
C ALA A 165 -0.46 0.72 13.21
N GLY A 166 0.47 1.58 12.74
CA GLY A 166 1.46 2.25 13.58
C GLY A 166 0.84 3.15 14.66
N GLY A 167 -0.43 3.55 14.47
CA GLY A 167 -1.22 4.25 15.48
C GLY A 167 -1.50 3.42 16.74
N LEU A 168 -1.33 2.10 16.69
CA LEU A 168 -1.33 1.19 17.83
C LEU A 168 0.06 0.58 18.11
N GLY A 169 1.13 1.22 17.67
CA GLY A 169 2.50 0.79 17.97
C GLY A 169 2.94 -0.49 17.27
N MET A 170 2.41 -0.78 16.10
CA MET A 170 2.75 -1.92 15.26
C MET A 170 3.60 -1.49 14.06
N ILE A 171 4.67 -2.20 13.74
CA ILE A 171 5.34 -2.03 12.45
C ILE A 171 4.48 -2.68 11.38
N ALA A 172 3.91 -1.86 10.53
CA ALA A 172 3.01 -2.29 9.47
C ALA A 172 3.47 -1.69 8.14
N ILE A 173 3.70 -2.54 7.15
CA ILE A 173 4.36 -2.13 5.89
C ILE A 173 3.50 -2.54 4.70
N GLY A 174 3.30 -1.59 3.79
CA GLY A 174 2.65 -1.82 2.51
C GLY A 174 3.57 -2.55 1.53
N VAL A 175 3.10 -3.65 0.95
CA VAL A 175 3.86 -4.54 0.05
C VAL A 175 3.06 -4.92 -1.19
N GLY A 176 3.69 -5.59 -2.14
CA GLY A 176 3.00 -6.21 -3.28
C GLY A 176 2.40 -7.58 -2.94
N GLY A 177 1.55 -8.09 -3.84
CA GLY A 177 0.90 -9.39 -3.66
C GLY A 177 1.88 -10.55 -3.52
N ALA A 178 3.01 -10.51 -4.23
CA ALA A 178 4.03 -11.55 -4.15
C ALA A 178 4.65 -11.68 -2.75
N ASP A 179 4.88 -10.56 -2.06
CA ASP A 179 5.40 -10.57 -0.69
C ASP A 179 4.39 -11.17 0.29
N ALA A 180 3.11 -10.85 0.11
CA ALA A 180 2.03 -11.45 0.89
C ALA A 180 1.99 -12.98 0.71
N VAL A 181 2.10 -13.46 -0.53
CA VAL A 181 2.15 -14.90 -0.84
C VAL A 181 3.31 -15.59 -0.14
N ASP A 182 4.50 -14.98 -0.18
CA ASP A 182 5.70 -15.55 0.46
C ASP A 182 5.49 -15.78 1.96
N VAL A 183 5.03 -14.76 2.66
CA VAL A 183 4.77 -14.84 4.10
C VAL A 183 3.66 -15.84 4.42
N MET A 184 2.58 -15.84 3.65
CA MET A 184 1.50 -16.84 3.78
C MET A 184 1.99 -18.25 3.49
N ALA A 185 2.96 -18.43 2.60
CA ALA A 185 3.58 -19.71 2.29
C ALA A 185 4.61 -20.17 3.35
N GLY A 186 4.96 -19.29 4.30
CA GLY A 186 5.92 -19.58 5.37
C GLY A 186 7.37 -19.27 5.02
N MET A 187 7.58 -18.37 4.05
CA MET A 187 8.89 -17.82 3.74
C MET A 187 9.17 -16.54 4.53
N PRO A 188 10.45 -16.20 4.74
CA PRO A 188 10.81 -14.91 5.27
C PRO A 188 10.47 -13.79 4.29
N TRP A 189 10.30 -12.59 4.81
CA TRP A 189 10.14 -11.38 4.03
C TRP A 189 11.39 -10.51 4.10
N GLU A 190 12.00 -10.19 2.97
CA GLU A 190 13.24 -9.41 2.87
C GLU A 190 12.94 -7.90 2.95
N LEU A 191 13.66 -7.20 3.82
CA LEU A 191 13.62 -5.75 3.92
C LEU A 191 15.04 -5.17 3.90
N LYS A 192 15.23 -4.08 3.18
CA LYS A 192 16.43 -3.25 3.31
C LYS A 192 16.42 -2.57 4.68
N TRP A 193 17.47 -2.77 5.50
CA TRP A 193 17.52 -2.23 6.85
C TRP A 193 17.31 -0.72 6.85
N PRO A 194 16.23 -0.22 7.48
CA PRO A 194 15.77 1.14 7.25
C PRO A 194 16.63 2.18 7.96
N LYS A 195 16.68 3.38 7.40
CA LYS A 195 17.04 4.58 8.13
C LYS A 195 15.95 4.91 9.14
N LEU A 196 16.25 5.74 10.11
CA LEU A 196 15.31 6.18 11.14
C LEU A 196 15.20 7.70 11.16
N ILE A 197 13.98 8.19 11.05
CA ILE A 197 13.64 9.61 11.22
C ILE A 197 12.84 9.75 12.50
N GLY A 198 13.33 10.58 13.43
CA GLY A 198 12.62 10.92 14.64
C GLY A 198 11.82 12.21 14.45
N VAL A 199 10.53 12.19 14.77
CA VAL A 199 9.68 13.38 14.83
C VAL A 199 9.27 13.63 16.27
N LYS A 200 9.85 14.64 16.87
CA LYS A 200 9.56 15.06 18.25
C LYS A 200 8.39 16.04 18.26
N LEU A 201 7.32 15.66 18.91
CA LEU A 201 6.13 16.49 19.08
C LEU A 201 6.12 17.06 20.51
N THR A 202 6.09 18.39 20.60
CA THR A 202 6.04 19.12 21.87
C THR A 202 4.71 19.88 21.98
N GLY A 203 4.33 20.24 23.19
CA GLY A 203 3.09 20.96 23.45
C GLY A 203 1.83 20.12 23.20
N LYS A 204 0.73 20.81 22.90
CA LYS A 204 -0.59 20.20 22.69
C LYS A 204 -1.36 20.92 21.59
N MET A 205 -2.05 20.17 20.74
CA MET A 205 -2.96 20.75 19.73
C MET A 205 -4.11 21.50 20.40
N ASN A 206 -4.55 22.57 19.74
CA ASN A 206 -5.67 23.39 20.20
C ASN A 206 -6.48 23.95 19.04
N GLY A 207 -7.68 24.44 19.35
CA GLY A 207 -8.54 25.12 18.39
C GLY A 207 -8.94 24.24 17.21
N TRP A 208 -8.63 24.69 16.00
CA TRP A 208 -8.97 24.05 14.74
C TRP A 208 -7.95 23.01 14.27
N THR A 209 -6.85 22.85 14.98
CA THR A 209 -5.84 21.85 14.61
C THR A 209 -6.26 20.43 14.97
N SER A 210 -5.78 19.48 14.18
CA SER A 210 -6.04 18.05 14.35
C SER A 210 -4.78 17.23 14.03
N PRO A 211 -4.76 15.93 14.33
CA PRO A 211 -3.64 15.05 13.96
C PRO A 211 -3.28 15.10 12.48
N LYS A 212 -4.26 15.31 11.60
CA LYS A 212 -4.04 15.50 10.16
C LYS A 212 -3.04 16.60 9.86
N ASP A 213 -3.11 17.71 10.59
CA ASP A 213 -2.24 18.87 10.36
C ASP A 213 -0.78 18.58 10.68
N VAL A 214 -0.53 17.66 11.61
CA VAL A 214 0.84 17.18 11.92
C VAL A 214 1.47 16.56 10.68
N ILE A 215 0.80 15.59 10.07
CA ILE A 215 1.37 14.88 8.90
C ILE A 215 1.37 15.77 7.65
N LEU A 216 0.40 16.68 7.49
CA LEU A 216 0.42 17.65 6.39
C LEU A 216 1.65 18.57 6.49
N LYS A 217 2.00 19.02 7.69
CA LYS A 217 3.22 19.78 7.94
C LYS A 217 4.48 18.96 7.70
N VAL A 218 4.53 17.73 8.19
CA VAL A 218 5.65 16.80 7.95
C VAL A 218 5.84 16.55 6.45
N ALA A 219 4.75 16.38 5.70
CA ALA A 219 4.82 16.23 4.25
C ALA A 219 5.42 17.47 3.57
N GLY A 220 5.10 18.66 4.04
CA GLY A 220 5.72 19.89 3.57
C GLY A 220 7.23 20.00 3.88
N ILE A 221 7.68 19.40 4.98
CA ILE A 221 9.09 19.40 5.39
C ILE A 221 9.91 18.34 4.65
N LEU A 222 9.44 17.09 4.65
CA LEU A 222 10.16 15.94 4.07
C LEU A 222 9.95 15.80 2.57
N THR A 223 8.89 16.36 2.02
CA THR A 223 8.42 16.13 0.65
C THR A 223 8.03 14.67 0.40
N VAL A 224 7.58 14.34 -0.81
CA VAL A 224 7.17 12.99 -1.20
C VAL A 224 8.33 11.97 -1.24
N LYS A 225 9.56 12.40 -1.07
CA LYS A 225 10.78 11.55 -1.16
C LYS A 225 11.60 11.49 0.12
N GLY A 226 11.39 12.39 1.06
CA GLY A 226 12.27 12.55 2.22
C GLY A 226 12.27 11.36 3.18
N GLY A 227 11.17 10.60 3.23
CA GLY A 227 11.05 9.38 4.02
C GLY A 227 11.51 8.09 3.34
N THR A 228 11.99 8.16 2.09
CA THR A 228 12.34 6.96 1.31
C THR A 228 13.36 6.09 2.00
N GLY A 229 13.02 4.82 2.22
CA GLY A 229 13.87 3.85 2.91
C GLY A 229 14.01 4.09 4.42
N ALA A 230 13.13 4.89 5.00
CA ALA A 230 13.14 5.19 6.43
C ALA A 230 11.87 4.74 7.15
N ILE A 231 12.00 4.45 8.44
CA ILE A 231 10.90 4.38 9.39
C ILE A 231 10.83 5.71 10.13
N VAL A 232 9.64 6.29 10.21
CA VAL A 232 9.41 7.53 10.96
C VAL A 232 8.83 7.18 12.32
N GLU A 233 9.54 7.52 13.38
CA GLU A 233 9.12 7.32 14.76
C GLU A 233 8.72 8.66 15.41
N TYR A 234 7.47 8.75 15.84
CA TYR A 234 6.93 9.92 16.53
C TYR A 234 7.03 9.74 18.03
N PHE A 235 7.49 10.76 18.74
CA PHE A 235 7.69 10.72 20.20
C PHE A 235 7.56 12.11 20.84
N GLY A 236 7.62 12.15 22.14
CA GLY A 236 7.50 13.37 22.93
C GLY A 236 6.13 13.53 23.60
N GLU A 237 6.01 14.51 24.46
CA GLU A 237 4.76 14.78 25.21
C GLU A 237 3.58 15.10 24.30
N GLY A 238 3.83 15.75 23.17
CA GLY A 238 2.83 16.03 22.17
C GLY A 238 2.31 14.75 21.52
N ALA A 239 3.16 13.76 21.25
CA ALA A 239 2.76 12.46 20.73
C ALA A 239 1.83 11.72 21.70
N ASP A 240 2.16 11.71 22.99
CA ASP A 240 1.34 11.07 24.04
C ASP A 240 -0.03 11.76 24.23
N SER A 241 -0.18 13.01 23.79
CA SER A 241 -1.45 13.75 23.85
C SER A 241 -2.45 13.37 22.74
N ILE A 242 -1.98 12.75 21.65
CA ILE A 242 -2.79 12.40 20.46
C ILE A 242 -3.53 11.09 20.71
N SER A 243 -4.79 10.99 20.26
CA SER A 243 -5.59 9.77 20.30
C SER A 243 -4.98 8.64 19.47
N ALA A 244 -5.34 7.39 19.74
CA ALA A 244 -4.86 6.24 18.94
C ALA A 244 -5.26 6.37 17.47
N THR A 245 -6.50 6.80 17.18
CA THR A 245 -6.96 7.03 15.80
C THR A 245 -6.26 8.20 15.13
N GLY A 246 -5.95 9.26 15.88
CA GLY A 246 -5.15 10.39 15.39
C GLY A 246 -3.72 9.99 15.05
N LYS A 247 -3.10 9.13 15.87
CA LYS A 247 -1.80 8.52 15.55
C LYS A 247 -1.88 7.67 14.29
N GLY A 248 -2.99 6.91 14.13
CA GLY A 248 -3.27 6.16 12.91
C GLY A 248 -3.31 7.05 11.67
N THR A 249 -3.99 8.20 11.73
CA THR A 249 -4.01 9.21 10.65
C THR A 249 -2.60 9.67 10.26
N ILE A 250 -1.76 9.98 11.23
CA ILE A 250 -0.37 10.42 10.99
C ILE A 250 0.45 9.30 10.33
N CYS A 251 0.39 8.09 10.84
CA CYS A 251 1.09 6.93 10.28
C CYS A 251 0.58 6.57 8.88
N ASN A 252 -0.73 6.67 8.64
CA ASN A 252 -1.36 6.39 7.35
C ASN A 252 -0.72 7.21 6.23
N MET A 253 -0.61 8.52 6.41
CA MET A 253 -0.02 9.42 5.42
C MET A 253 1.51 9.38 5.38
N GLY A 254 2.17 8.56 6.17
CA GLY A 254 3.59 8.25 6.00
C GLY A 254 3.92 7.68 4.62
N ALA A 255 2.96 7.03 3.97
CA ALA A 255 3.09 6.59 2.58
C ALA A 255 3.35 7.77 1.61
N GLU A 256 2.80 8.93 1.90
CA GLU A 256 2.88 10.12 1.03
C GLU A 256 4.23 10.85 1.12
N ILE A 257 5.02 10.57 2.12
CA ILE A 257 6.41 11.06 2.25
C ILE A 257 7.44 10.00 1.81
N GLY A 258 6.98 8.88 1.26
CA GLY A 258 7.83 7.77 0.80
C GLY A 258 8.38 6.89 1.92
N ALA A 259 7.92 7.05 3.17
CA ALA A 259 8.39 6.25 4.29
C ALA A 259 8.04 4.76 4.13
N THR A 260 8.93 3.88 4.57
CA THR A 260 8.67 2.44 4.67
C THR A 260 7.51 2.19 5.60
N THR A 261 7.50 2.82 6.75
CA THR A 261 6.38 2.87 7.70
C THR A 261 6.57 4.02 8.70
N SER A 262 5.56 4.22 9.53
CA SER A 262 5.58 5.18 10.63
C SER A 262 5.03 4.53 11.90
N ILE A 263 5.49 4.96 13.07
CA ILE A 263 5.12 4.32 14.33
C ILE A 263 5.11 5.31 15.50
N PHE A 264 4.24 5.04 16.48
CA PHE A 264 4.22 5.66 17.81
C PHE A 264 4.51 4.62 18.89
N GLY A 265 5.19 5.02 19.97
CA GLY A 265 5.37 4.18 21.15
C GLY A 265 4.06 3.96 21.91
N PHE A 266 3.93 2.79 22.53
CA PHE A 266 2.75 2.42 23.31
C PHE A 266 2.48 3.42 24.43
N ASP A 267 1.21 3.79 24.61
CA ASP A 267 0.75 4.70 25.65
C ASP A 267 -0.67 4.36 26.15
N LYS A 268 -1.15 5.16 27.11
CA LYS A 268 -2.48 5.00 27.68
C LYS A 268 -3.61 5.15 26.65
N LYS A 269 -3.48 6.05 25.67
CA LYS A 269 -4.49 6.27 24.63
C LYS A 269 -4.66 5.01 23.77
N MET A 270 -3.59 4.31 23.48
CA MET A 270 -3.63 3.03 22.77
C MET A 270 -4.30 1.93 23.63
N ALA A 271 -3.99 1.88 24.93
CA ALA A 271 -4.63 0.94 25.84
C ALA A 271 -6.15 1.18 25.94
N ASP A 272 -6.58 2.43 26.04
CA ASP A 272 -7.99 2.81 26.09
C ASP A 272 -8.73 2.43 24.78
N TYR A 273 -8.09 2.62 23.62
CA TYR A 273 -8.65 2.19 22.33
C TYR A 273 -8.78 0.66 22.25
N LEU A 274 -7.77 -0.08 22.66
CA LEU A 274 -7.81 -1.55 22.68
C LEU A 274 -8.96 -2.04 23.57
N ARG A 275 -9.17 -1.44 24.76
CA ARG A 275 -10.30 -1.78 25.62
C ARG A 275 -11.65 -1.45 24.99
N SER A 276 -11.72 -0.29 24.34
CA SER A 276 -12.96 0.15 23.67
C SER A 276 -13.34 -0.73 22.48
N THR A 277 -12.37 -1.40 21.86
CA THR A 277 -12.54 -2.35 20.75
C THR A 277 -12.53 -3.82 21.20
N GLU A 278 -12.93 -4.10 22.45
CA GLU A 278 -13.07 -5.44 23.05
C GLU A 278 -11.75 -6.25 23.11
N ARG A 279 -10.61 -5.56 23.19
CA ARG A 279 -9.27 -6.18 23.28
C ARG A 279 -8.55 -5.82 24.58
N ALA A 280 -9.28 -5.91 25.70
CA ALA A 280 -8.75 -5.61 27.03
C ALA A 280 -7.54 -6.49 27.39
N ASP A 281 -7.57 -7.78 27.01
CA ASP A 281 -6.45 -8.71 27.24
C ASP A 281 -5.15 -8.23 26.56
N VAL A 282 -5.26 -7.70 25.35
CA VAL A 282 -4.11 -7.15 24.62
C VAL A 282 -3.60 -5.88 25.30
N ALA A 283 -4.50 -5.00 25.73
CA ALA A 283 -4.14 -3.80 26.47
C ALA A 283 -3.36 -4.13 27.75
N GLU A 284 -3.84 -5.09 28.52
CA GLU A 284 -3.22 -5.54 29.76
C GLU A 284 -1.82 -6.13 29.53
N MET A 285 -1.67 -6.99 28.52
CA MET A 285 -0.37 -7.53 28.15
C MET A 285 0.60 -6.43 27.70
N ALA A 286 0.13 -5.44 26.92
CA ALA A 286 0.96 -4.33 26.47
C ALA A 286 1.41 -3.45 27.66
N GLU A 287 0.53 -3.16 28.61
CA GLU A 287 0.87 -2.41 29.81
C GLU A 287 1.94 -3.11 30.67
N GLN A 288 1.86 -4.45 30.77
CA GLN A 288 2.87 -5.26 31.47
C GLN A 288 4.23 -5.25 30.76
N ASN A 289 4.27 -4.97 29.47
CA ASN A 289 5.47 -4.97 28.63
C ASN A 289 5.85 -3.56 28.10
N MET A 290 5.35 -2.51 28.73
CA MET A 290 5.51 -1.12 28.26
C MET A 290 6.96 -0.74 27.89
N ALA A 291 7.94 -1.16 28.69
CA ALA A 291 9.34 -0.86 28.43
C ALA A 291 9.88 -1.46 27.11
N LEU A 292 9.29 -2.54 26.65
CA LEU A 292 9.64 -3.19 25.38
C LEU A 292 8.96 -2.53 24.17
N LEU A 293 7.91 -1.72 24.41
CA LEU A 293 7.00 -1.15 23.44
C LEU A 293 7.18 0.36 23.25
N ARG A 294 8.28 0.90 23.76
CA ARG A 294 8.72 2.30 23.61
C ARG A 294 10.21 2.32 23.37
N SER A 295 10.72 3.41 22.80
CA SER A 295 12.18 3.65 22.76
C SER A 295 12.75 3.68 24.18
N ASP A 296 14.02 3.32 24.33
CA ASP A 296 14.72 3.49 25.60
C ASP A 296 14.80 4.98 25.98
N GLU A 297 14.86 5.30 27.27
CA GLU A 297 14.84 6.70 27.77
C GLU A 297 15.98 7.56 27.21
N ASP A 298 17.18 6.99 27.01
CA ASP A 298 18.31 7.70 26.44
C ASP A 298 18.04 8.14 24.97
N VAL A 299 17.21 7.40 24.24
CA VAL A 299 16.79 7.79 22.88
C VAL A 299 15.97 9.07 22.91
N TYR A 300 15.04 9.17 23.84
CA TYR A 300 14.19 10.37 23.99
C TYR A 300 14.99 11.58 24.52
N ALA A 301 15.97 11.33 25.39
CA ALA A 301 16.83 12.38 25.93
C ALA A 301 17.85 12.89 24.91
N ASN A 302 18.33 12.02 24.02
CA ASN A 302 19.39 12.31 23.06
C ASN A 302 19.04 11.83 21.64
N PRO A 303 17.92 12.30 21.02
CA PRO A 303 17.42 11.73 19.76
C PRO A 303 18.43 11.83 18.61
N ASP A 304 19.19 12.90 18.49
CA ASP A 304 20.19 13.08 17.44
C ASP A 304 21.29 12.01 17.42
N LYS A 305 21.47 11.29 18.53
CA LYS A 305 22.41 10.17 18.62
C LYS A 305 21.88 8.87 17.99
N TYR A 306 20.56 8.73 17.92
CA TYR A 306 19.90 7.47 17.54
C TYR A 306 19.17 7.51 16.20
N PHE A 307 18.70 8.69 15.80
CA PHE A 307 18.01 8.89 14.52
C PHE A 307 18.96 9.49 13.48
N ASP A 308 18.76 9.11 12.22
CA ASP A 308 19.52 9.68 11.10
C ASP A 308 19.11 11.13 10.79
N GLN A 309 17.89 11.50 11.19
CA GLN A 309 17.34 12.87 11.10
C GLN A 309 16.34 13.06 12.25
N VAL A 310 16.30 14.25 12.82
CA VAL A 310 15.29 14.64 13.82
C VAL A 310 14.57 15.88 13.36
N ILE A 311 13.23 15.85 13.45
CA ILE A 311 12.33 16.97 13.18
C ILE A 311 11.59 17.27 14.48
N GLU A 312 11.48 18.55 14.85
CA GLU A 312 10.72 18.98 16.01
C GLU A 312 9.52 19.84 15.55
N ILE A 313 8.33 19.52 16.07
CA ILE A 313 7.11 20.28 15.82
C ILE A 313 6.46 20.64 17.16
N ASN A 314 6.28 21.94 17.37
CA ASN A 314 5.54 22.47 18.52
C ASN A 314 4.04 22.52 18.18
N LEU A 315 3.25 21.64 18.80
CA LEU A 315 1.81 21.54 18.54
C LEU A 315 1.03 22.79 19.00
N ASN A 316 1.56 23.57 19.93
CA ASN A 316 0.94 24.83 20.35
C ASN A 316 0.94 25.88 19.24
N GLU A 317 1.91 25.81 18.32
CA GLU A 317 2.12 26.77 17.22
C GLU A 317 1.58 26.24 15.89
N LEU A 318 1.17 24.96 15.85
CA LEU A 318 0.65 24.34 14.63
C LEU A 318 -0.70 24.95 14.25
N GLU A 319 -0.82 25.40 13.02
CA GLU A 319 -2.10 25.80 12.45
C GLU A 319 -2.62 24.77 11.44
N PRO A 320 -3.93 24.77 11.12
CA PRO A 320 -4.46 23.90 10.07
C PRO A 320 -3.78 24.11 8.73
N HIS A 321 -3.67 23.03 7.95
CA HIS A 321 -3.05 23.02 6.62
C HIS A 321 -4.03 22.53 5.56
N LEU A 322 -3.83 23.00 4.33
CA LEU A 322 -4.38 22.43 3.12
C LEU A 322 -3.21 22.12 2.19
N ASN A 323 -3.04 20.87 1.81
CA ASN A 323 -1.95 20.47 0.92
C ASN A 323 -2.47 20.20 -0.48
N GLY A 324 -1.80 20.78 -1.47
CA GLY A 324 -2.17 20.62 -2.88
C GLY A 324 -2.14 21.93 -3.65
N PRO A 325 -2.60 21.89 -4.91
CA PRO A 325 -3.12 20.72 -5.63
C PRO A 325 -2.03 19.82 -6.21
N PHE A 326 -2.41 18.65 -6.72
CA PHE A 326 -1.63 17.71 -7.51
C PHE A 326 -0.47 16.98 -6.81
N THR A 327 -0.13 17.38 -5.59
CA THR A 327 0.88 16.72 -4.76
C THR A 327 0.56 16.92 -3.28
N PRO A 328 0.78 15.89 -2.42
CA PRO A 328 0.47 15.99 -1.00
C PRO A 328 1.50 16.79 -0.19
N ASP A 329 2.62 17.17 -0.77
CA ASP A 329 3.71 17.90 -0.10
C ASP A 329 3.71 19.41 -0.35
N LEU A 330 2.83 19.91 -1.19
CA LEU A 330 2.61 21.36 -1.33
C LEU A 330 1.73 21.86 -0.18
N ALA A 331 2.35 22.15 0.96
CA ALA A 331 1.69 22.47 2.21
C ALA A 331 1.40 23.97 2.33
N TRP A 332 0.11 24.30 2.43
CA TRP A 332 -0.34 25.66 2.69
C TRP A 332 -0.88 25.75 4.12
N PRO A 333 -0.24 26.52 5.02
CA PRO A 333 -0.91 26.93 6.25
C PRO A 333 -2.19 27.67 5.92
N ILE A 334 -3.25 27.46 6.69
CA ILE A 334 -4.56 28.06 6.38
C ILE A 334 -4.51 29.58 6.29
N SER A 335 -3.64 30.20 7.08
CA SER A 335 -3.40 31.65 7.05
C SER A 335 -2.85 32.17 5.72
N LYS A 336 -2.28 31.29 4.89
CA LYS A 336 -1.71 31.60 3.57
C LYS A 336 -2.60 31.20 2.39
N MET A 337 -3.69 30.48 2.65
CA MET A 337 -4.49 29.89 1.59
C MET A 337 -5.16 30.93 0.69
N LYS A 338 -5.67 32.01 1.27
CA LYS A 338 -6.32 33.11 0.53
C LYS A 338 -5.37 33.79 -0.45
N GLU A 339 -4.13 34.02 -0.03
CA GLU A 339 -3.06 34.56 -0.86
C GLU A 339 -2.69 33.56 -1.99
N ALA A 340 -2.49 32.28 -1.65
CA ALA A 340 -2.17 31.21 -2.60
C ALA A 340 -3.25 31.07 -3.70
N VAL A 341 -4.52 31.07 -3.32
CA VAL A 341 -5.65 31.03 -4.28
C VAL A 341 -5.56 32.16 -5.30
N LYS A 342 -5.28 33.36 -4.83
CA LYS A 342 -5.17 34.55 -5.71
C LYS A 342 -3.94 34.47 -6.61
N GLU A 343 -2.76 34.14 -6.05
CA GLU A 343 -1.50 34.12 -6.80
C GLU A 343 -1.40 33.00 -7.82
N LYS A 344 -1.97 31.86 -7.49
CA LYS A 344 -1.94 30.65 -8.33
C LYS A 344 -3.18 30.48 -9.21
N ASP A 345 -4.13 31.40 -9.11
CA ASP A 345 -5.39 31.36 -9.85
C ASP A 345 -6.15 30.03 -9.63
N TYR A 346 -6.21 29.57 -8.38
CA TYR A 346 -7.01 28.39 -8.06
C TYR A 346 -8.50 28.73 -8.07
N PRO A 347 -9.38 27.88 -8.64
CA PRO A 347 -10.82 28.08 -8.49
C PRO A 347 -11.21 28.09 -7.01
N SER A 348 -11.73 29.21 -6.51
CA SER A 348 -12.07 29.36 -5.09
C SER A 348 -13.35 28.62 -4.71
N LYS A 349 -14.29 28.49 -5.65
CA LYS A 349 -15.53 27.72 -5.44
C LYS A 349 -15.18 26.23 -5.26
N ILE A 350 -15.62 25.66 -4.17
CA ILE A 350 -15.49 24.23 -3.89
C ILE A 350 -16.69 23.50 -4.47
N SER A 351 -16.46 22.62 -5.44
CA SER A 351 -17.50 21.80 -6.05
C SER A 351 -17.96 20.68 -5.10
N VAL A 352 -17.00 19.93 -4.55
CA VAL A 352 -17.28 18.82 -3.63
C VAL A 352 -16.29 18.85 -2.47
N ALA A 353 -16.79 18.65 -1.27
CA ALA A 353 -16.01 18.38 -0.07
C ALA A 353 -16.27 16.95 0.41
N LEU A 354 -15.21 16.21 0.72
CA LEU A 354 -15.31 14.79 1.04
C LEU A 354 -14.57 14.52 2.35
N ILE A 355 -15.25 13.97 3.35
CA ILE A 355 -14.63 13.49 4.58
C ILE A 355 -14.69 11.96 4.66
N GLY A 356 -13.70 11.36 5.31
CA GLY A 356 -13.59 9.93 5.47
C GLY A 356 -12.32 9.36 4.87
N SER A 357 -12.40 8.26 4.15
CA SER A 357 -11.35 7.34 3.74
C SER A 357 -10.65 6.67 4.94
N CYS A 358 -9.65 5.81 4.68
CA CYS A 358 -8.91 5.17 5.77
C CYS A 358 -8.17 6.14 6.69
N THR A 359 -7.87 7.34 6.20
CA THR A 359 -7.06 8.34 6.92
C THR A 359 -7.86 9.07 8.00
N ASN A 360 -9.09 9.47 7.70
CA ASN A 360 -9.91 10.29 8.57
C ASN A 360 -11.39 9.87 8.60
N SER A 361 -11.65 8.68 9.08
CA SER A 361 -13.00 8.10 9.16
C SER A 361 -13.30 7.45 10.51
N SER A 362 -12.51 7.79 11.54
CA SER A 362 -12.72 7.32 12.91
C SER A 362 -13.94 7.98 13.55
N TYR A 363 -14.37 7.42 14.69
CA TYR A 363 -15.42 8.01 15.52
C TYR A 363 -15.07 9.46 15.90
N GLU A 364 -13.82 9.71 16.32
CA GLU A 364 -13.33 11.05 16.68
C GLU A 364 -13.43 12.04 15.51
N ASP A 365 -12.96 11.63 14.33
CA ASP A 365 -13.01 12.48 13.13
C ASP A 365 -14.44 12.90 12.78
N ILE A 366 -15.37 11.95 12.84
CA ILE A 366 -16.78 12.18 12.51
C ILE A 366 -17.47 12.98 13.60
N ASP A 367 -17.19 12.73 14.89
CA ASP A 367 -17.80 13.48 15.99
C ASP A 367 -17.38 14.96 15.97
N ARG A 368 -16.09 15.23 15.71
CA ARG A 368 -15.58 16.60 15.56
C ARG A 368 -16.17 17.30 14.33
N ALA A 369 -16.29 16.64 13.19
CA ALA A 369 -16.96 17.17 12.02
C ALA A 369 -18.44 17.45 12.29
N ALA A 370 -19.14 16.57 12.98
CA ALA A 370 -20.53 16.75 13.37
C ALA A 370 -20.74 17.93 14.33
N SER A 371 -19.77 18.24 15.19
CA SER A 371 -19.84 19.39 16.08
C SER A 371 -19.88 20.70 15.29
N ILE A 372 -19.14 20.79 14.18
CA ILE A 372 -19.16 21.96 13.29
C ILE A 372 -20.49 22.05 12.55
N ALA A 373 -20.99 20.93 12.04
CA ALA A 373 -22.28 20.86 11.36
C ALA A 373 -23.45 21.28 12.27
N ARG A 374 -23.44 20.84 13.56
CA ARG A 374 -24.44 21.27 14.55
C ARG A 374 -24.43 22.77 14.79
N GLN A 375 -23.25 23.36 14.95
CA GLN A 375 -23.13 24.82 15.09
C GLN A 375 -23.68 25.54 13.87
N ALA A 376 -23.29 25.10 12.69
CA ALA A 376 -23.71 25.71 11.42
C ALA A 376 -25.24 25.72 11.30
N MET A 377 -25.89 24.58 11.51
CA MET A 377 -27.34 24.47 11.44
C MET A 377 -28.06 25.31 12.50
N SER A 378 -27.56 25.33 13.74
CA SER A 378 -28.14 26.15 14.80
C SER A 378 -28.05 27.65 14.52
N LYS A 379 -27.13 28.06 13.67
CA LYS A 379 -26.90 29.44 13.25
C LYS A 379 -27.45 29.73 11.84
N GLY A 380 -28.27 28.86 11.29
CA GLY A 380 -28.92 29.04 9.97
C GLY A 380 -28.00 28.85 8.76
N LEU A 381 -26.99 28.00 8.89
CA LEU A 381 -26.06 27.64 7.80
C LEU A 381 -26.27 26.19 7.35
N LYS A 382 -26.00 25.92 6.09
CA LYS A 382 -25.93 24.56 5.47
C LYS A 382 -24.70 24.45 4.58
N ALA A 383 -24.39 23.25 4.16
CA ALA A 383 -23.32 23.05 3.18
C ALA A 383 -23.67 23.72 1.85
N LYS A 384 -22.74 24.51 1.34
CA LYS A 384 -22.84 25.17 0.02
C LYS A 384 -22.20 24.34 -1.09
N SER A 385 -21.23 23.49 -0.74
CA SER A 385 -20.66 22.50 -1.65
C SER A 385 -21.42 21.18 -1.52
N GLN A 386 -21.34 20.32 -2.54
CA GLN A 386 -21.66 18.91 -2.35
C GLN A 386 -20.77 18.37 -1.24
N PHE A 387 -21.33 17.56 -0.35
CA PHE A 387 -20.63 17.08 0.82
C PHE A 387 -20.85 15.58 0.99
N THR A 388 -19.79 14.80 1.09
CA THR A 388 -19.87 13.35 1.25
C THR A 388 -19.16 12.89 2.51
N ILE A 389 -19.70 11.83 3.12
CA ILE A 389 -19.19 11.23 4.34
C ILE A 389 -18.96 9.74 4.11
N THR A 390 -17.73 9.28 4.31
CA THR A 390 -17.38 7.85 4.24
C THR A 390 -17.02 7.35 5.63
N PRO A 391 -17.87 6.58 6.32
CA PRO A 391 -17.49 5.92 7.56
C PRO A 391 -16.36 4.90 7.35
N GLY A 392 -15.49 4.72 8.34
CA GLY A 392 -14.32 3.84 8.19
C GLY A 392 -14.65 2.36 8.23
N SER A 393 -15.68 2.00 8.97
CA SER A 393 -16.11 0.62 9.16
C SER A 393 -17.59 0.57 9.50
N GLU A 394 -18.15 -0.62 9.43
CA GLU A 394 -19.53 -0.85 9.88
C GLU A 394 -19.70 -0.59 11.39
N GLN A 395 -18.66 -0.88 12.17
CA GLN A 395 -18.64 -0.55 13.59
C GLN A 395 -18.74 0.96 13.82
N VAL A 396 -17.96 1.76 13.10
CA VAL A 396 -18.03 3.22 13.17
C VAL A 396 -19.37 3.72 12.65
N ARG A 397 -19.84 3.24 11.51
CA ARG A 397 -21.13 3.64 10.91
C ARG A 397 -22.29 3.43 11.86
N ALA A 398 -22.41 2.24 12.42
CA ALA A 398 -23.49 1.91 13.36
C ALA A 398 -23.40 2.74 14.66
N THR A 399 -22.18 3.04 15.11
CA THR A 399 -21.95 3.86 16.31
C THR A 399 -22.35 5.31 16.08
N ILE A 400 -21.93 5.93 14.98
CA ILE A 400 -22.27 7.33 14.66
C ILE A 400 -23.73 7.50 14.24
N GLU A 401 -24.38 6.45 13.77
CA GLU A 401 -25.83 6.43 13.56
C GLU A 401 -26.58 6.44 14.90
N ARG A 402 -26.20 5.55 15.82
CA ARG A 402 -26.77 5.49 17.18
C ARG A 402 -26.60 6.81 17.94
N ASP A 403 -25.43 7.41 17.87
CA ASP A 403 -25.05 8.60 18.66
C ASP A 403 -25.47 9.91 17.97
N GLY A 404 -26.00 9.85 16.73
CA GLY A 404 -26.63 10.96 16.03
C GLY A 404 -25.72 11.82 15.15
N GLN A 405 -24.41 11.54 15.09
CA GLN A 405 -23.49 12.29 14.21
C GLN A 405 -23.85 12.14 12.74
N LEU A 406 -24.21 10.92 12.33
CA LEU A 406 -24.58 10.64 10.94
C LEU A 406 -25.80 11.45 10.51
N LYS A 407 -26.81 11.51 11.36
CA LYS A 407 -28.00 12.36 11.12
C LYS A 407 -27.62 13.83 11.03
N THR A 408 -26.77 14.32 11.92
CA THR A 408 -26.33 15.72 11.91
C THR A 408 -25.63 16.07 10.59
N LEU A 409 -24.74 15.20 10.10
CA LEU A 409 -24.00 15.43 8.87
C LEU A 409 -24.89 15.33 7.63
N THR A 410 -25.91 14.47 7.63
CA THR A 410 -26.91 14.42 6.55
C THR A 410 -27.85 15.64 6.57
N ASP A 411 -28.27 16.08 7.75
CA ASP A 411 -29.15 17.26 7.88
C ASP A 411 -28.48 18.56 7.39
N VAL A 412 -27.15 18.69 7.52
CA VAL A 412 -26.41 19.85 7.00
C VAL A 412 -26.24 19.81 5.47
N GLY A 413 -26.53 18.68 4.84
CA GLY A 413 -26.48 18.49 3.38
C GLY A 413 -25.54 17.39 2.91
N GLY A 414 -25.02 16.55 3.83
CA GLY A 414 -24.09 15.47 3.50
C GLY A 414 -24.78 14.23 2.93
N VAL A 415 -24.06 13.51 2.06
CA VAL A 415 -24.44 12.21 1.51
C VAL A 415 -23.48 11.16 2.07
N VAL A 416 -24.04 10.09 2.65
CA VAL A 416 -23.24 8.98 3.19
C VAL A 416 -22.90 8.02 2.08
N LEU A 417 -21.61 7.70 1.94
CA LEU A 417 -21.09 6.72 1.01
C LEU A 417 -20.87 5.37 1.70
N ALA A 418 -20.69 4.30 0.91
CA ALA A 418 -20.35 2.99 1.44
C ALA A 418 -19.02 3.00 2.20
N ASN A 419 -18.88 2.10 3.18
CA ASN A 419 -17.65 1.90 3.98
C ASN A 419 -16.55 1.29 3.10
N ALA A 420 -15.95 2.07 2.24
CA ALA A 420 -15.01 1.65 1.22
C ALA A 420 -14.02 2.76 0.86
N CYS A 421 -12.96 2.43 0.15
CA CYS A 421 -11.99 3.43 -0.33
C CYS A 421 -12.62 4.43 -1.31
N GLY A 422 -13.50 3.98 -2.20
CA GLY A 422 -14.31 4.81 -3.07
C GLY A 422 -13.56 5.95 -3.77
N PRO A 423 -13.96 7.22 -3.58
CA PRO A 423 -13.33 8.35 -4.25
C PRO A 423 -11.84 8.52 -3.96
N CYS A 424 -11.35 8.04 -2.81
CA CYS A 424 -9.93 8.13 -2.45
C CYS A 424 -9.01 7.40 -3.44
N ILE A 425 -9.48 6.31 -4.02
CA ILE A 425 -8.72 5.50 -5.00
C ILE A 425 -9.21 5.66 -6.44
N GLY A 426 -10.11 6.60 -6.70
CA GLY A 426 -10.66 6.84 -8.02
C GLY A 426 -11.86 5.95 -8.37
N MET A 427 -12.39 5.20 -7.43
CA MET A 427 -13.67 4.48 -7.56
C MET A 427 -14.83 5.44 -7.29
N TRP A 428 -14.96 6.42 -8.16
CA TRP A 428 -15.95 7.48 -8.07
C TRP A 428 -16.48 7.88 -9.44
N LYS A 429 -17.78 7.71 -9.64
CA LYS A 429 -18.49 8.22 -10.82
C LYS A 429 -19.13 9.55 -10.44
N ARG A 430 -18.44 10.61 -10.74
CA ARG A 430 -18.85 11.98 -10.44
C ARG A 430 -19.83 12.46 -11.52
N MET A 431 -20.96 13.03 -11.10
CA MET A 431 -22.06 13.40 -12.00
C MET A 431 -22.13 14.93 -12.28
N ASP A 432 -21.46 15.75 -11.46
CA ASP A 432 -21.51 17.21 -11.57
C ASP A 432 -20.43 17.81 -12.49
N ASN A 433 -19.52 16.99 -13.02
CA ASN A 433 -18.40 17.44 -13.86
C ASN A 433 -18.12 16.46 -15.02
N GLU A 434 -19.16 16.10 -15.77
CA GLU A 434 -19.05 15.14 -16.90
C GLU A 434 -18.17 15.66 -18.05
N ASN A 435 -18.07 16.99 -18.22
CA ASN A 435 -17.30 17.61 -19.31
C ASN A 435 -15.81 17.81 -18.95
N GLY A 436 -15.36 17.38 -17.77
CA GLY A 436 -13.97 17.51 -17.34
C GLY A 436 -13.51 18.95 -17.12
N GLU A 437 -14.39 19.83 -16.63
CA GLU A 437 -14.09 21.21 -16.37
C GLU A 437 -13.09 21.40 -15.21
N ARG A 438 -12.37 22.52 -15.23
CA ARG A 438 -11.47 22.91 -14.15
C ARG A 438 -12.28 23.24 -12.90
N ASN A 439 -11.98 22.56 -11.80
CA ASN A 439 -12.73 22.72 -10.56
C ASN A 439 -11.87 22.38 -9.34
N THR A 440 -12.35 22.75 -8.15
CA THR A 440 -11.71 22.50 -6.86
C THR A 440 -12.54 21.54 -6.03
N ILE A 441 -11.88 20.52 -5.46
CA ILE A 441 -12.40 19.67 -4.40
C ILE A 441 -11.50 19.73 -3.17
N VAL A 442 -12.09 19.57 -1.99
CA VAL A 442 -11.35 19.45 -0.73
C VAL A 442 -11.67 18.12 -0.08
N THR A 443 -10.66 17.38 0.33
CA THR A 443 -10.83 16.04 0.88
C THR A 443 -10.05 15.86 2.18
N SER A 444 -10.52 14.99 3.06
CA SER A 444 -9.73 14.50 4.19
C SER A 444 -8.95 13.22 3.84
N PHE A 445 -8.79 12.93 2.57
CA PHE A 445 -8.08 11.75 2.06
C PHE A 445 -6.55 11.88 2.24
N ASN A 446 -5.81 11.02 1.57
CA ASN A 446 -4.36 10.97 1.68
C ASN A 446 -3.63 11.42 0.40
N ARG A 447 -4.20 11.21 -0.79
CA ARG A 447 -3.59 11.49 -2.09
C ARG A 447 -4.43 12.44 -2.94
N ASN A 448 -3.74 13.28 -3.70
CA ASN A 448 -4.36 14.31 -4.54
C ASN A 448 -3.65 14.48 -5.90
N PHE A 449 -2.99 13.44 -6.40
CA PHE A 449 -2.37 13.48 -7.72
C PHE A 449 -3.40 13.76 -8.81
N ALA A 450 -2.96 14.27 -9.95
CA ALA A 450 -3.83 14.48 -11.10
C ALA A 450 -4.61 13.20 -11.46
N LYS A 451 -5.90 13.35 -11.73
CA LYS A 451 -6.83 12.24 -12.03
C LYS A 451 -7.11 11.28 -10.87
N ARG A 452 -6.54 11.47 -9.69
CA ARG A 452 -6.59 10.49 -8.60
C ARG A 452 -8.00 10.15 -8.15
N ASN A 453 -8.87 11.15 -8.00
CA ASN A 453 -10.18 10.95 -7.38
C ASN A 453 -11.31 10.68 -8.39
N ASP A 454 -11.38 11.45 -9.46
CA ASP A 454 -12.49 11.44 -10.43
C ASP A 454 -12.06 11.19 -11.89
N GLY A 455 -10.78 10.91 -12.12
CA GLY A 455 -10.24 10.70 -13.47
C GLY A 455 -10.03 11.99 -14.28
N ASN A 456 -10.48 13.15 -13.79
CA ASN A 456 -10.36 14.43 -14.48
C ASN A 456 -8.99 15.09 -14.17
N PRO A 457 -8.14 15.35 -15.17
CA PRO A 457 -6.86 16.02 -14.95
C PRO A 457 -6.99 17.47 -14.51
N ASN A 458 -8.16 18.08 -14.67
CA ASN A 458 -8.45 19.48 -14.35
C ASN A 458 -9.10 19.66 -12.96
N THR A 459 -9.26 18.59 -12.20
CA THR A 459 -9.70 18.65 -10.81
C THR A 459 -8.52 18.97 -9.90
N LEU A 460 -8.59 20.11 -9.22
CA LEU A 460 -7.64 20.52 -8.21
C LEU A 460 -8.10 19.96 -6.85
N ALA A 461 -7.41 18.96 -6.36
CA ALA A 461 -7.73 18.34 -5.09
C ALA A 461 -6.78 18.84 -3.99
N PHE A 462 -7.37 19.34 -2.90
CA PHE A 462 -6.66 19.77 -1.70
C PHE A 462 -6.95 18.80 -0.57
N VAL A 463 -5.91 18.46 0.19
CA VAL A 463 -6.00 17.55 1.34
C VAL A 463 -5.99 18.39 2.62
N ALA A 464 -6.97 18.19 3.47
CA ALA A 464 -7.12 18.87 4.75
C ALA A 464 -7.65 17.92 5.83
N SER A 465 -7.77 18.40 7.07
CA SER A 465 -8.46 17.67 8.12
C SER A 465 -9.96 17.55 7.84
N PRO A 466 -10.65 16.56 8.43
CA PRO A 466 -12.11 16.49 8.30
C PRO A 466 -12.82 17.71 8.87
N GLU A 467 -12.29 18.33 9.91
CA GLU A 467 -12.82 19.55 10.51
C GLU A 467 -12.75 20.73 9.54
N ILE A 468 -11.59 20.97 8.95
CA ILE A 468 -11.40 22.03 7.96
C ILE A 468 -12.21 21.73 6.69
N THR A 469 -12.23 20.49 6.23
CA THR A 469 -13.03 20.08 5.06
C THR A 469 -14.52 20.35 5.29
N THR A 470 -15.04 20.06 6.48
CA THR A 470 -16.43 20.32 6.86
C THR A 470 -16.72 21.83 6.90
N ALA A 471 -15.86 22.63 7.52
CA ALA A 471 -15.99 24.08 7.55
C ALA A 471 -16.00 24.68 6.13
N LEU A 472 -15.12 24.18 5.27
CA LEU A 472 -15.05 24.60 3.86
C LEU A 472 -16.25 24.12 3.04
N ALA A 473 -16.85 22.97 3.34
CA ALA A 473 -18.10 22.53 2.72
C ALA A 473 -19.25 23.52 3.02
N ILE A 474 -19.31 24.01 4.25
CA ILE A 474 -20.31 24.99 4.68
C ILE A 474 -20.06 26.34 4.03
N ALA A 475 -18.81 26.80 3.97
CA ALA A 475 -18.42 28.04 3.31
C ALA A 475 -18.57 28.01 1.78
N GLY A 476 -18.30 26.88 1.15
CA GLY A 476 -18.27 26.72 -0.31
C GLY A 476 -17.11 27.43 -0.99
N ASP A 477 -16.14 27.91 -0.25
CA ASP A 477 -15.05 28.77 -0.72
C ASP A 477 -13.70 28.35 -0.10
N LEU A 478 -12.73 28.05 -0.96
CA LEU A 478 -11.38 27.63 -0.58
C LEU A 478 -10.61 28.71 0.20
N THR A 479 -10.99 29.97 0.06
CA THR A 479 -10.35 31.10 0.75
C THR A 479 -10.81 31.31 2.19
N PHE A 480 -11.86 30.59 2.62
CA PHE A 480 -12.41 30.74 3.95
C PHE A 480 -11.45 30.18 5.02
N ASN A 481 -11.16 31.04 6.01
CA ASN A 481 -10.39 30.65 7.18
C ASN A 481 -11.29 30.67 8.43
N PRO A 482 -11.71 29.54 9.00
CA PRO A 482 -12.62 29.52 10.14
C PRO A 482 -12.04 30.17 11.40
N ILE A 483 -10.74 30.38 11.47
CA ILE A 483 -10.08 31.03 12.61
C ILE A 483 -10.34 32.55 12.58
N THR A 484 -10.35 33.16 11.41
CA THR A 484 -10.42 34.62 11.26
C THR A 484 -11.70 35.11 10.63
N ASP A 485 -12.33 34.32 9.76
CA ASP A 485 -13.41 34.76 8.91
C ASP A 485 -14.79 34.45 9.48
N GLU A 486 -15.80 35.15 8.99
CA GLU A 486 -17.21 34.96 9.32
C GLU A 486 -18.00 34.54 8.08
N LEU A 487 -19.05 33.75 8.26
CA LEU A 487 -20.00 33.39 7.22
C LEU A 487 -21.28 34.20 7.37
N ILE A 488 -22.02 34.35 6.29
CA ILE A 488 -23.30 35.01 6.28
C ILE A 488 -24.40 33.98 6.12
N ASN A 489 -25.34 33.93 7.07
CA ASN A 489 -26.49 33.03 7.04
C ASN A 489 -27.62 33.56 6.13
N GLU A 490 -28.70 32.77 6.00
CA GLU A 490 -29.85 33.14 5.18
C GLU A 490 -30.57 34.41 5.65
N LYS A 491 -30.38 34.80 6.92
CA LYS A 491 -30.95 36.04 7.49
C LYS A 491 -30.05 37.25 7.32
N GLY A 492 -28.87 37.10 6.69
CA GLY A 492 -27.88 38.18 6.53
C GLY A 492 -27.02 38.42 7.79
N GLU A 493 -27.07 37.53 8.78
CA GLU A 493 -26.30 37.64 10.01
C GLU A 493 -24.87 37.09 9.80
N LYS A 494 -23.90 37.78 10.38
CA LYS A 494 -22.50 37.30 10.40
C LYS A 494 -22.31 36.23 11.45
N ILE A 495 -21.82 35.09 11.04
CA ILE A 495 -21.65 33.89 11.87
C ILE A 495 -20.17 33.54 11.97
N LYS A 496 -19.67 33.49 13.20
CA LYS A 496 -18.38 32.89 13.54
C LYS A 496 -18.58 31.44 13.96
N LEU A 497 -17.82 30.52 13.34
CA LEU A 497 -17.76 29.14 13.77
C LEU A 497 -16.74 29.00 14.93
N ASP A 498 -17.14 28.32 15.98
CA ASP A 498 -16.25 27.98 17.08
C ASP A 498 -15.41 26.73 16.73
N PRO A 499 -14.23 26.56 17.33
CA PRO A 499 -13.42 25.36 17.15
C PRO A 499 -14.20 24.06 17.40
N PRO A 500 -13.90 22.98 16.66
CA PRO A 500 -14.58 21.72 16.83
C PRO A 500 -14.33 21.10 18.19
N THR A 501 -15.35 20.39 18.69
CA THR A 501 -15.28 19.56 19.88
C THR A 501 -15.67 18.13 19.51
N GLY A 502 -15.25 17.14 20.28
CA GLY A 502 -15.63 15.75 20.05
C GLY A 502 -14.91 14.81 21.00
N LEU A 503 -15.44 13.59 21.08
CA LEU A 503 -14.89 12.51 21.90
C LEU A 503 -13.93 11.66 21.07
N GLU A 504 -12.83 11.22 21.67
CA GLU A 504 -11.92 10.28 21.04
C GLU A 504 -12.57 8.89 20.85
N LEU A 505 -13.39 8.50 21.83
CA LEU A 505 -14.08 7.21 21.88
C LEU A 505 -15.54 7.42 22.27
N PRO A 506 -16.47 6.58 21.79
CA PRO A 506 -17.87 6.67 22.16
C PRO A 506 -18.06 6.38 23.65
N SER A 507 -18.82 7.23 24.35
CA SER A 507 -19.02 7.14 25.81
C SER A 507 -19.70 5.84 26.28
N THR A 508 -20.50 5.23 25.40
CA THR A 508 -21.22 3.96 25.64
C THR A 508 -20.62 2.75 24.92
N GLY A 509 -19.36 2.87 24.44
CA GLY A 509 -18.70 1.85 23.64
C GLY A 509 -19.18 1.81 22.19
N PHE A 510 -18.47 1.04 21.37
CA PHE A 510 -18.82 0.86 19.97
C PHE A 510 -20.04 -0.05 19.80
N SER A 511 -20.84 0.24 18.77
CA SER A 511 -21.92 -0.62 18.27
C SER A 511 -21.35 -1.51 17.16
N LYS A 512 -21.64 -2.81 17.17
CA LYS A 512 -21.03 -3.74 16.17
C LYS A 512 -21.56 -3.58 14.74
N GLY A 513 -22.79 -3.11 14.60
CA GLY A 513 -23.45 -3.03 13.29
C GLY A 513 -23.77 -4.40 12.69
N GLU A 514 -23.80 -4.50 11.38
CA GLU A 514 -24.03 -5.76 10.66
C GLU A 514 -22.77 -6.63 10.65
N GLU A 515 -22.96 -7.96 10.77
CA GLU A 515 -21.84 -8.90 10.78
C GLU A 515 -21.25 -9.04 9.38
N GLY A 516 -20.07 -8.47 9.18
CA GLY A 516 -19.32 -8.49 7.92
C GLY A 516 -18.18 -9.50 7.88
N TYR A 517 -17.87 -10.20 8.98
CA TYR A 517 -16.73 -11.09 9.07
C TYR A 517 -17.10 -12.56 8.94
N ILE A 518 -16.36 -13.28 8.08
CA ILE A 518 -16.40 -14.74 7.98
C ILE A 518 -15.07 -15.27 8.52
N ALA A 519 -15.16 -16.00 9.64
CA ALA A 519 -14.00 -16.59 10.28
C ALA A 519 -13.44 -17.77 9.45
N PRO A 520 -12.12 -18.08 9.59
CA PRO A 520 -11.54 -19.28 9.04
C PRO A 520 -12.28 -20.54 9.48
N LEU A 521 -12.44 -21.50 8.56
CA LEU A 521 -13.07 -22.78 8.85
C LEU A 521 -12.14 -23.72 9.62
N SER A 522 -12.71 -24.72 10.32
CA SER A 522 -11.95 -25.81 10.94
C SER A 522 -11.19 -26.63 9.88
N LYS A 523 -10.17 -27.40 10.31
CA LYS A 523 -9.39 -28.24 9.40
C LYS A 523 -10.25 -29.22 8.60
N GLU A 524 -11.27 -29.79 9.24
CA GLU A 524 -12.19 -30.75 8.63
C GLU A 524 -13.11 -30.09 7.62
N ALA A 525 -13.68 -28.94 7.97
CA ALA A 525 -14.58 -28.18 7.10
C ALA A 525 -13.90 -27.66 5.83
N LYS A 526 -12.63 -27.24 5.94
CA LYS A 526 -11.84 -26.73 4.79
C LYS A 526 -11.64 -27.76 3.67
N GLN A 527 -11.56 -29.06 4.00
CA GLN A 527 -11.29 -30.12 3.02
C GLN A 527 -12.37 -30.23 1.95
N ASN A 528 -13.60 -29.85 2.30
CA ASN A 528 -14.76 -29.95 1.43
C ASN A 528 -15.11 -28.66 0.70
N VAL A 529 -14.24 -27.64 0.75
CA VAL A 529 -14.46 -26.38 0.07
C VAL A 529 -13.86 -26.41 -1.32
N ASP A 530 -14.68 -26.14 -2.33
CA ASP A 530 -14.23 -25.89 -3.69
C ASP A 530 -14.01 -24.39 -3.92
N VAL A 531 -12.90 -24.06 -4.58
CA VAL A 531 -12.62 -22.68 -5.00
C VAL A 531 -13.46 -22.37 -6.23
N ILE A 532 -14.21 -21.28 -6.20
CA ILE A 532 -15.16 -20.90 -7.25
C ILE A 532 -14.44 -20.01 -8.27
N VAL A 533 -14.15 -20.55 -9.45
CA VAL A 533 -13.65 -19.83 -10.62
C VAL A 533 -14.36 -20.35 -11.84
N ASP A 534 -15.07 -19.48 -12.55
CA ASP A 534 -15.68 -19.82 -13.82
C ASP A 534 -14.59 -19.95 -14.90
N LYS A 535 -14.61 -21.05 -15.64
CA LYS A 535 -13.62 -21.33 -16.71
C LYS A 535 -13.72 -20.35 -17.88
N GLU A 536 -14.89 -19.77 -18.09
CA GLU A 536 -15.16 -18.78 -19.14
C GLU A 536 -15.03 -17.34 -18.64
N SER A 537 -14.58 -17.12 -17.40
CA SER A 537 -14.38 -15.78 -16.85
C SER A 537 -13.31 -15.02 -17.63
N ASP A 538 -13.56 -13.73 -17.88
CA ASP A 538 -12.57 -12.80 -18.41
C ASP A 538 -11.78 -12.09 -17.31
N ARG A 539 -12.19 -12.23 -16.04
CA ARG A 539 -11.61 -11.58 -14.86
C ARG A 539 -10.75 -12.48 -13.98
N LEU A 540 -11.03 -13.78 -13.95
CA LEU A 540 -10.40 -14.76 -13.08
C LEU A 540 -9.92 -15.97 -13.88
N GLN A 541 -8.72 -16.44 -13.58
CA GLN A 541 -8.14 -17.62 -14.20
C GLN A 541 -7.31 -18.40 -13.18
N LEU A 542 -7.58 -19.70 -13.04
CA LEU A 542 -6.69 -20.59 -12.31
C LEU A 542 -5.32 -20.61 -13.01
N LEU A 543 -4.26 -20.52 -12.21
CA LEU A 543 -2.89 -20.51 -12.74
C LEU A 543 -2.41 -21.93 -13.02
N ASP A 544 -1.63 -22.09 -14.09
CA ASP A 544 -0.81 -23.27 -14.31
C ASP A 544 0.55 -23.10 -13.63
N LYS A 545 1.11 -24.20 -13.10
CA LYS A 545 2.47 -24.18 -12.56
C LYS A 545 3.47 -23.92 -13.67
N PHE A 546 4.42 -23.04 -13.43
CA PHE A 546 5.54 -22.86 -14.34
C PHE A 546 6.42 -24.12 -14.40
N GLN A 547 6.91 -24.44 -15.59
CA GLN A 547 7.73 -25.63 -15.79
C GLN A 547 9.10 -25.46 -15.14
N PRO A 548 9.63 -26.52 -14.50
CA PRO A 548 11.00 -26.52 -14.02
C PRO A 548 12.01 -26.26 -15.17
N TRP A 549 13.19 -25.77 -14.81
CA TRP A 549 14.30 -25.70 -15.76
C TRP A 549 14.68 -27.10 -16.24
N ASP A 550 14.92 -27.25 -17.55
CA ASP A 550 15.22 -28.54 -18.19
C ASP A 550 16.68 -29.01 -18.05
N GLY A 551 17.51 -28.23 -17.38
CA GLY A 551 18.92 -28.52 -17.14
C GLY A 551 19.87 -28.12 -18.29
N ASN A 552 19.37 -27.45 -19.31
CA ASN A 552 20.16 -27.02 -20.48
C ASN A 552 20.45 -25.53 -20.50
N ASP A 553 21.51 -25.14 -21.18
CA ASP A 553 21.73 -23.72 -21.52
C ASP A 553 20.62 -23.21 -22.45
N TYR A 554 20.43 -21.92 -22.47
CA TYR A 554 19.50 -21.28 -23.40
C TYR A 554 20.25 -20.91 -24.68
N GLU A 555 19.87 -21.50 -25.81
CA GLU A 555 20.57 -21.33 -27.06
C GLU A 555 19.67 -20.74 -28.14
N ASP A 556 20.24 -19.80 -28.92
CA ASP A 556 19.64 -19.17 -30.09
C ASP A 556 18.22 -18.60 -29.86
N LEU A 557 17.95 -18.02 -28.71
CA LEU A 557 16.67 -17.40 -28.40
C LEU A 557 16.52 -16.04 -29.10
N PRO A 558 15.35 -15.74 -29.69
CA PRO A 558 15.11 -14.44 -30.29
C PRO A 558 15.10 -13.33 -29.23
N LEU A 559 15.66 -12.18 -29.58
CA LEU A 559 15.45 -10.95 -28.86
C LEU A 559 14.01 -10.49 -29.09
N LEU A 560 13.21 -10.38 -28.00
CA LEU A 560 11.85 -9.84 -28.12
C LEU A 560 11.85 -8.32 -28.16
N LEU A 561 12.56 -7.69 -27.21
CA LEU A 561 12.59 -6.26 -26.99
C LEU A 561 13.97 -5.84 -26.48
N LYS A 562 14.51 -4.75 -27.03
CA LYS A 562 15.58 -3.96 -26.41
C LYS A 562 14.97 -2.64 -25.94
N ALA A 563 14.76 -2.51 -24.63
CA ALA A 563 14.18 -1.32 -24.04
C ALA A 563 15.23 -0.21 -23.91
N LYS A 564 14.86 1.00 -24.30
CA LYS A 564 15.67 2.21 -24.21
C LYS A 564 15.29 3.05 -23.01
N GLY A 565 16.27 3.42 -22.21
CA GLY A 565 16.06 4.31 -21.07
C GLY A 565 15.17 3.70 -19.97
N LYS A 566 14.37 4.52 -19.34
CA LYS A 566 13.55 4.13 -18.19
C LYS A 566 12.47 3.12 -18.58
N CYS A 567 12.52 1.93 -17.98
CA CYS A 567 11.51 0.89 -18.10
C CYS A 567 10.99 0.52 -16.71
N THR A 568 9.88 1.12 -16.31
CA THR A 568 9.27 0.94 -14.99
C THR A 568 8.33 -0.26 -14.98
N THR A 569 7.89 -0.68 -13.79
CA THR A 569 6.83 -1.69 -13.65
C THR A 569 5.52 -1.27 -14.32
N ASP A 570 5.23 0.04 -14.39
CA ASP A 570 4.09 0.60 -15.14
C ASP A 570 4.26 0.46 -16.66
N HIS A 571 5.48 0.48 -17.18
CA HIS A 571 5.76 0.26 -18.58
C HIS A 571 5.65 -1.23 -18.95
N ILE A 572 5.91 -2.14 -17.99
CA ILE A 572 5.88 -3.59 -18.19
C ILE A 572 4.45 -4.12 -18.01
N SER A 573 3.77 -3.73 -16.93
CA SER A 573 2.39 -4.12 -16.61
C SER A 573 1.61 -2.92 -16.10
N MET A 574 0.84 -2.30 -16.96
CA MET A 574 0.11 -1.07 -16.69
C MET A 574 -1.03 -1.26 -15.69
N ALA A 575 -1.37 -0.17 -15.00
CA ALA A 575 -2.58 -0.02 -14.20
C ALA A 575 -3.77 0.54 -15.04
N GLY A 576 -4.69 1.24 -14.42
CA GLY A 576 -5.87 1.82 -15.07
C GLY A 576 -6.88 0.75 -15.47
N PRO A 577 -7.41 0.74 -16.70
CA PRO A 577 -8.43 -0.23 -17.13
C PRO A 577 -8.01 -1.70 -17.00
N TRP A 578 -6.70 -1.97 -17.01
CA TRP A 578 -6.13 -3.31 -16.87
C TRP A 578 -6.32 -3.92 -15.48
N LEU A 579 -6.62 -3.10 -14.46
CA LEU A 579 -6.90 -3.56 -13.10
C LEU A 579 -8.06 -4.56 -13.03
N ARG A 580 -9.00 -4.52 -13.97
CA ARG A 580 -10.08 -5.48 -14.11
C ARG A 580 -9.56 -6.92 -14.28
N PHE A 581 -8.40 -7.09 -14.93
CA PHE A 581 -7.83 -8.40 -15.26
C PHE A 581 -6.79 -8.89 -14.25
N ARG A 582 -6.69 -8.26 -13.09
CA ARG A 582 -5.71 -8.62 -12.05
C ARG A 582 -5.75 -10.08 -11.63
N GLY A 583 -6.89 -10.73 -11.69
CA GLY A 583 -7.08 -12.14 -11.39
C GLY A 583 -6.97 -13.07 -12.60
N HIS A 584 -6.69 -12.55 -13.81
CA HIS A 584 -6.61 -13.32 -15.05
C HIS A 584 -5.28 -13.10 -15.77
N LEU A 585 -4.32 -14.00 -15.51
CA LEU A 585 -2.95 -13.80 -15.99
C LEU A 585 -2.84 -13.70 -17.51
N ASP A 586 -3.60 -14.51 -18.26
CA ASP A 586 -3.53 -14.47 -19.72
C ASP A 586 -4.09 -13.16 -20.29
N ASN A 587 -5.21 -12.68 -19.78
CA ASN A 587 -5.82 -11.43 -20.27
C ASN A 587 -4.99 -10.20 -19.89
N ILE A 588 -4.46 -10.12 -18.66
CA ILE A 588 -3.62 -8.98 -18.27
C ILE A 588 -2.30 -8.97 -19.04
N SER A 589 -1.81 -10.13 -19.46
CA SER A 589 -0.58 -10.23 -20.28
C SER A 589 -0.68 -9.54 -21.64
N ASN A 590 -1.88 -9.16 -22.09
CA ASN A 590 -2.08 -8.32 -23.28
C ASN A 590 -1.60 -6.88 -23.07
N ASN A 591 -1.27 -6.46 -21.85
CA ASN A 591 -0.64 -5.17 -21.57
C ASN A 591 0.89 -5.22 -21.50
N MET A 592 1.48 -6.41 -21.62
CA MET A 592 2.91 -6.62 -21.42
C MET A 592 3.76 -5.69 -22.30
N PHE A 593 4.60 -4.89 -21.68
CA PHE A 593 5.51 -3.92 -22.31
C PHE A 593 4.87 -2.83 -23.17
N LEU A 594 3.58 -2.54 -23.04
CA LEU A 594 2.94 -1.46 -23.81
C LEU A 594 3.58 -0.07 -23.58
N GLY A 595 4.18 0.15 -22.44
CA GLY A 595 4.87 1.42 -22.13
C GLY A 595 6.38 1.41 -22.36
N ALA A 596 6.97 0.27 -22.72
CA ALA A 596 8.40 0.15 -22.94
C ALA A 596 8.81 0.73 -24.31
N ILE A 597 9.84 1.56 -24.32
CA ILE A 597 10.36 2.18 -25.57
C ILE A 597 11.31 1.22 -26.27
N ASN A 598 11.03 0.88 -27.51
CA ASN A 598 11.90 0.08 -28.35
C ASN A 598 13.13 0.90 -28.77
N ALA A 599 14.34 0.42 -28.45
CA ALA A 599 15.59 1.11 -28.73
C ALA A 599 15.87 1.29 -30.20
N PHE A 600 15.28 0.49 -31.10
CA PHE A 600 15.52 0.53 -32.54
C PHE A 600 14.56 1.47 -33.29
N THR A 601 13.39 1.73 -32.75
CA THR A 601 12.33 2.52 -33.41
C THR A 601 11.92 3.78 -32.66
N ASP A 602 12.32 3.91 -31.37
CA ASP A 602 11.86 4.96 -30.43
C ASP A 602 10.33 4.95 -30.17
N LYS A 603 9.64 3.87 -30.54
CA LYS A 603 8.21 3.69 -30.30
C LYS A 603 7.94 2.86 -29.05
N ALA A 604 6.85 3.14 -28.36
CA ALA A 604 6.38 2.37 -27.22
C ALA A 604 5.53 1.18 -27.65
N GLY A 605 5.72 0.02 -26.99
CA GLY A 605 4.82 -1.12 -27.06
C GLY A 605 4.79 -1.90 -28.38
N GLU A 606 5.73 -1.65 -29.29
CA GLU A 606 5.80 -2.25 -30.61
C GLU A 606 7.19 -2.85 -30.87
N VAL A 607 7.25 -4.07 -31.35
CA VAL A 607 8.49 -4.79 -31.63
C VAL A 607 8.41 -5.55 -32.97
N LYS A 608 9.56 -5.85 -33.56
CA LYS A 608 9.68 -6.64 -34.77
C LYS A 608 9.58 -8.13 -34.46
N ASN A 609 8.71 -8.83 -35.16
CA ASN A 609 8.74 -10.28 -35.19
C ASN A 609 9.90 -10.73 -36.13
N GLN A 610 10.90 -11.38 -35.57
CA GLN A 610 12.09 -11.78 -36.32
C GLN A 610 11.81 -12.79 -37.45
N PHE A 611 10.69 -13.53 -37.38
CA PHE A 611 10.31 -14.56 -38.38
C PHE A 611 9.48 -14.01 -39.52
N THR A 612 8.65 -13.00 -39.26
CA THR A 612 7.78 -12.38 -40.28
C THR A 612 8.33 -11.05 -40.82
N GLY A 613 9.21 -10.39 -40.05
CA GLY A 613 9.69 -9.04 -40.31
C GLY A 613 8.69 -7.93 -39.98
N GLU A 614 7.49 -8.26 -39.53
CA GLU A 614 6.44 -7.29 -39.20
C GLU A 614 6.60 -6.73 -37.78
N TYR A 615 6.27 -5.44 -37.62
CA TYR A 615 6.16 -4.80 -36.33
C TYR A 615 4.74 -5.00 -35.79
N LYS A 616 4.63 -5.49 -34.57
CA LYS A 616 3.37 -5.71 -33.85
C LYS A 616 3.51 -5.36 -32.39
N VAL A 617 2.36 -5.30 -31.69
CA VAL A 617 2.33 -5.14 -30.23
C VAL A 617 3.15 -6.26 -29.57
N VAL A 618 3.89 -5.94 -28.54
CA VAL A 618 4.88 -6.84 -27.91
C VAL A 618 4.27 -8.19 -27.52
N HIS A 619 3.11 -8.19 -26.87
CA HIS A 619 2.48 -9.45 -26.44
C HIS A 619 2.09 -10.38 -27.59
N GLU A 620 1.73 -9.83 -28.75
CA GLU A 620 1.40 -10.65 -29.94
C GLU A 620 2.63 -11.37 -30.48
N VAL A 621 3.76 -10.68 -30.53
CA VAL A 621 5.04 -11.27 -30.95
C VAL A 621 5.51 -12.33 -29.93
N ALA A 622 5.38 -12.05 -28.64
CA ALA A 622 5.71 -13.02 -27.60
C ALA A 622 4.82 -14.29 -27.68
N ARG A 623 3.52 -14.12 -27.94
CA ARG A 623 2.58 -15.23 -28.14
C ARG A 623 2.92 -16.05 -29.38
N ASP A 624 3.31 -15.41 -30.46
CA ASP A 624 3.76 -16.10 -31.69
C ASP A 624 5.01 -16.95 -31.42
N TYR A 625 6.02 -16.40 -30.72
CA TYR A 625 7.21 -17.16 -30.34
C TYR A 625 6.87 -18.35 -29.44
N LYS A 626 6.04 -18.12 -28.43
CA LYS A 626 5.57 -19.19 -27.53
C LYS A 626 4.84 -20.30 -28.28
N SER A 627 3.98 -19.96 -29.25
CA SER A 627 3.24 -20.93 -30.06
C SER A 627 4.16 -21.83 -30.91
N LYS A 628 5.36 -21.35 -31.24
CA LYS A 628 6.42 -22.08 -31.94
C LYS A 628 7.33 -22.87 -30.99
N GLY A 629 7.02 -22.90 -29.69
CA GLY A 629 7.85 -23.54 -28.67
C GLY A 629 9.15 -22.81 -28.36
N LEU A 630 9.25 -21.53 -28.74
CA LEU A 630 10.44 -20.71 -28.53
C LEU A 630 10.29 -19.86 -27.27
N GLY A 631 11.36 -19.89 -26.45
CA GLY A 631 11.56 -18.84 -25.44
C GLY A 631 12.12 -17.57 -26.07
N TRP A 632 12.18 -16.50 -25.30
CA TRP A 632 12.73 -15.22 -25.75
C TRP A 632 13.42 -14.48 -24.60
N ILE A 633 14.20 -13.46 -24.96
CA ILE A 633 14.97 -12.62 -24.05
C ILE A 633 14.60 -11.16 -24.26
N VAL A 634 14.54 -10.39 -23.18
CA VAL A 634 14.46 -8.93 -23.18
C VAL A 634 15.78 -8.34 -22.72
N VAL A 635 16.21 -7.28 -23.38
CA VAL A 635 17.37 -6.47 -23.00
C VAL A 635 16.88 -5.10 -22.55
N GLY A 636 17.40 -4.60 -21.43
CA GLY A 636 16.98 -3.31 -20.86
C GLY A 636 18.15 -2.42 -20.44
N ASP A 637 17.82 -1.21 -20.07
CA ASP A 637 18.76 -0.14 -19.70
C ASP A 637 18.94 -0.11 -18.15
N GLU A 638 19.24 1.05 -17.59
CA GLU A 638 19.49 1.22 -16.16
C GLU A 638 18.19 1.22 -15.33
N ASN A 639 18.32 0.73 -14.09
CA ASN A 639 17.25 0.71 -13.09
C ASN A 639 15.92 0.08 -13.60
N TYR A 640 16.04 -1.00 -14.35
CA TYR A 640 14.91 -1.72 -14.95
C TYR A 640 13.96 -2.26 -13.89
N GLY A 641 12.66 -2.00 -14.08
CA GLY A 641 11.62 -2.42 -13.13
C GLY A 641 11.41 -1.48 -11.94
N GLU A 642 11.94 -0.25 -12.01
CA GLU A 642 11.64 0.79 -11.02
C GLU A 642 10.13 1.03 -10.89
N GLY A 643 9.67 1.39 -9.69
CA GLY A 643 8.28 1.73 -9.42
C GLY A 643 7.62 0.81 -8.40
N SER A 644 6.30 0.64 -8.51
CA SER A 644 5.52 -0.18 -7.60
C SER A 644 5.91 -1.66 -7.66
N SER A 645 5.90 -2.34 -6.52
CA SER A 645 6.09 -3.80 -6.47
C SER A 645 4.89 -4.49 -7.13
N ARG A 646 5.07 -4.94 -8.37
CA ARG A 646 4.03 -5.64 -9.15
C ARG A 646 4.54 -7.00 -9.59
N GLU A 647 3.99 -8.05 -8.99
CA GLU A 647 4.25 -9.43 -9.39
C GLU A 647 3.88 -9.68 -10.86
N HIS A 648 2.83 -9.03 -11.36
CA HIS A 648 2.41 -9.15 -12.76
C HIS A 648 3.51 -8.76 -13.74
N ALA A 649 4.33 -7.74 -13.42
CA ALA A 649 5.46 -7.34 -14.27
C ALA A 649 6.56 -8.42 -14.41
N ALA A 650 6.57 -9.42 -13.52
CA ALA A 650 7.42 -10.60 -13.62
C ALA A 650 6.66 -11.84 -14.12
N MET A 651 5.39 -11.99 -13.75
CA MET A 651 4.57 -13.14 -14.15
C MET A 651 4.20 -13.11 -15.63
N GLU A 652 3.87 -11.95 -16.19
CA GLU A 652 3.46 -11.80 -17.59
C GLU A 652 4.57 -12.20 -18.57
N PRO A 653 5.83 -11.69 -18.45
CA PRO A 653 6.94 -12.19 -19.25
C PRO A 653 7.16 -13.69 -19.12
N ARG A 654 7.10 -14.23 -17.90
CA ARG A 654 7.24 -15.67 -17.66
C ARG A 654 6.13 -16.47 -18.33
N HIS A 655 4.88 -16.02 -18.18
CA HIS A 655 3.70 -16.65 -18.78
C HIS A 655 3.77 -16.69 -20.32
N LEU A 656 4.22 -15.63 -20.95
CA LEU A 656 4.32 -15.54 -22.41
C LEU A 656 5.62 -16.14 -23.01
N GLY A 657 6.43 -16.83 -22.18
CA GLY A 657 7.58 -17.61 -22.68
C GLY A 657 8.94 -16.95 -22.50
N GLY A 658 9.02 -15.85 -21.75
CA GLY A 658 10.29 -15.22 -21.40
C GLY A 658 11.18 -16.12 -20.56
N LYS A 659 12.50 -16.12 -20.85
CA LYS A 659 13.52 -16.91 -20.17
C LYS A 659 14.45 -16.06 -19.31
N ALA A 660 14.88 -14.92 -19.84
CA ALA A 660 15.83 -14.05 -19.19
C ALA A 660 15.53 -12.57 -19.49
N ILE A 661 15.91 -11.73 -18.56
CA ILE A 661 15.97 -10.27 -18.71
C ILE A 661 17.41 -9.85 -18.45
N ILE A 662 18.06 -9.23 -19.45
CA ILE A 662 19.47 -8.80 -19.37
C ILE A 662 19.51 -7.28 -19.42
N VAL A 663 20.03 -6.65 -18.39
CA VAL A 663 19.99 -5.19 -18.26
C VAL A 663 21.32 -4.61 -17.79
N LYS A 664 21.46 -3.30 -17.86
CA LYS A 664 22.60 -2.60 -17.23
C LYS A 664 22.49 -2.65 -15.70
N SER A 665 21.30 -2.41 -15.15
CA SER A 665 20.99 -2.57 -13.71
C SER A 665 19.51 -2.78 -13.47
N PHE A 666 19.17 -3.44 -12.36
CA PHE A 666 17.78 -3.66 -11.89
C PHE A 666 17.39 -2.76 -10.72
N ALA A 667 16.10 -2.42 -10.66
CA ALA A 667 15.46 -2.14 -9.39
C ALA A 667 15.35 -3.45 -8.59
N ARG A 668 15.85 -3.47 -7.35
CA ARG A 668 16.03 -4.71 -6.58
C ARG A 668 14.75 -5.52 -6.38
N ILE A 669 13.63 -4.86 -6.05
CA ILE A 669 12.36 -5.56 -5.82
C ILE A 669 11.92 -6.32 -7.07
N HIS A 670 12.04 -5.70 -8.24
CA HIS A 670 11.67 -6.32 -9.50
C HIS A 670 12.60 -7.48 -9.87
N GLU A 671 13.91 -7.33 -9.64
CA GLU A 671 14.88 -8.42 -9.79
C GLU A 671 14.50 -9.64 -8.95
N THR A 672 14.14 -9.43 -7.68
CA THR A 672 13.68 -10.49 -6.79
C THR A 672 12.38 -11.13 -7.30
N ASN A 673 11.42 -10.33 -7.77
CA ASN A 673 10.18 -10.83 -8.35
C ASN A 673 10.42 -11.70 -9.59
N LEU A 674 11.36 -11.34 -10.45
CA LEU A 674 11.75 -12.18 -11.59
C LEU A 674 12.33 -13.53 -11.14
N LYS A 675 13.20 -13.53 -10.14
CA LYS A 675 13.76 -14.77 -9.56
C LYS A 675 12.65 -15.65 -8.98
N LYS A 676 11.70 -15.09 -8.26
CA LYS A 676 10.56 -15.80 -7.67
C LYS A 676 9.70 -16.51 -8.73
N GLN A 677 9.59 -15.93 -9.91
CA GLN A 677 8.84 -16.50 -11.04
C GLN A 677 9.67 -17.45 -11.91
N GLY A 678 10.91 -17.76 -11.51
CA GLY A 678 11.78 -18.69 -12.23
C GLY A 678 12.42 -18.13 -13.51
N MET A 679 12.48 -16.81 -13.63
CA MET A 679 13.24 -16.15 -14.69
C MET A 679 14.70 -15.91 -14.28
N LEU A 680 15.56 -15.61 -15.26
CA LEU A 680 16.94 -15.20 -15.05
C LEU A 680 17.08 -13.68 -15.20
N PRO A 681 17.11 -12.92 -14.11
CA PRO A 681 17.52 -11.51 -14.12
C PRO A 681 19.05 -11.44 -14.11
N LEU A 682 19.63 -10.93 -15.18
CA LEU A 682 21.08 -10.87 -15.42
C LEU A 682 21.51 -9.45 -15.73
N THR A 683 22.73 -9.08 -15.38
CA THR A 683 23.30 -7.78 -15.70
C THR A 683 24.55 -7.91 -16.56
N PHE A 684 24.76 -6.95 -17.46
CA PHE A 684 26.03 -6.86 -18.20
C PHE A 684 27.18 -6.57 -17.22
N ALA A 685 28.26 -7.34 -17.29
CA ALA A 685 29.47 -7.04 -16.53
C ALA A 685 30.11 -5.73 -17.02
N ASP A 686 30.09 -5.48 -18.32
CA ASP A 686 30.36 -4.16 -18.92
C ASP A 686 29.05 -3.59 -19.49
N PRO A 687 28.53 -2.49 -18.94
CA PRO A 687 27.29 -1.86 -19.43
C PRO A 687 27.32 -1.49 -20.93
N LYS A 688 28.49 -1.31 -21.51
CA LYS A 688 28.66 -1.04 -22.97
C LYS A 688 28.28 -2.22 -23.86
N ASP A 689 28.26 -3.42 -23.32
CA ASP A 689 27.83 -4.62 -24.06
C ASP A 689 26.36 -4.55 -24.50
N TYR A 690 25.55 -3.72 -23.83
CA TYR A 690 24.21 -3.36 -24.29
C TYR A 690 24.19 -2.88 -25.75
N ASP A 691 25.21 -2.11 -26.19
CA ASP A 691 25.28 -1.53 -27.53
C ASP A 691 25.59 -2.56 -28.62
N LYS A 692 26.13 -3.74 -28.27
CA LYS A 692 26.41 -4.83 -29.19
C LYS A 692 25.15 -5.52 -29.74
N ILE A 693 24.01 -5.37 -29.08
CA ILE A 693 22.80 -6.13 -29.38
C ILE A 693 21.95 -5.41 -30.43
N ASN A 694 21.66 -6.10 -31.53
CA ASN A 694 20.84 -5.64 -32.63
C ASN A 694 19.45 -6.30 -32.64
N GLU A 695 18.52 -5.74 -33.42
CA GLU A 695 17.09 -6.13 -33.42
C GLU A 695 16.83 -7.58 -33.82
N ASP A 696 17.58 -8.09 -34.77
CA ASP A 696 17.42 -9.45 -35.34
C ASP A 696 18.33 -10.50 -34.68
N ASP A 697 19.00 -10.15 -33.58
CA ASP A 697 19.96 -11.04 -32.93
C ASP A 697 19.30 -12.24 -32.28
N LYS A 698 20.01 -13.37 -32.26
CA LYS A 698 19.74 -14.54 -31.43
C LYS A 698 20.70 -14.53 -30.24
N LEU A 699 20.19 -14.78 -29.10
CA LEU A 699 20.93 -14.70 -27.84
C LEU A 699 21.01 -16.08 -27.18
N SER A 700 22.22 -16.45 -26.75
CA SER A 700 22.46 -17.68 -26.00
C SER A 700 23.10 -17.38 -24.66
N ILE A 701 22.57 -17.98 -23.60
CA ILE A 701 23.10 -17.89 -22.23
C ILE A 701 23.76 -19.22 -21.90
N ILE A 702 25.07 -19.22 -21.76
CA ILE A 702 25.89 -20.38 -21.57
C ILE A 702 26.47 -20.45 -20.17
N GLY A 703 26.52 -21.65 -19.60
CA GLY A 703 27.08 -21.90 -18.28
C GLY A 703 26.04 -22.12 -17.18
N LEU A 704 24.76 -22.28 -17.53
CA LEU A 704 23.66 -22.45 -16.55
C LEU A 704 23.83 -23.70 -15.68
N LYS A 705 24.42 -24.77 -16.17
CA LYS A 705 24.72 -25.98 -15.36
C LYS A 705 25.67 -25.72 -14.19
N GLY A 706 26.51 -24.71 -14.33
CA GLY A 706 27.48 -24.28 -13.32
C GLY A 706 27.00 -23.06 -12.52
N LEU A 707 25.72 -22.68 -12.58
CA LEU A 707 25.18 -21.54 -11.87
C LEU A 707 25.37 -21.71 -10.36
N ALA A 708 26.10 -20.80 -9.75
CA ALA A 708 26.43 -20.76 -8.32
C ALA A 708 26.50 -19.29 -7.86
N PRO A 709 26.35 -18.99 -6.57
CA PRO A 709 26.56 -17.64 -6.06
C PRO A 709 27.90 -17.08 -6.56
N ASP A 710 27.90 -15.79 -6.93
CA ASP A 710 29.08 -15.05 -7.45
C ASP A 710 29.70 -15.61 -8.75
N SER A 711 29.10 -16.63 -9.39
CA SER A 711 29.53 -17.09 -10.69
C SER A 711 29.12 -16.12 -11.80
N GLN A 712 29.77 -16.22 -12.95
CA GLN A 712 29.43 -15.46 -14.14
C GLN A 712 28.88 -16.39 -15.23
N LEU A 713 28.01 -15.85 -16.07
CA LEU A 713 27.49 -16.50 -17.25
C LEU A 713 28.05 -15.84 -18.51
N LYS A 714 27.97 -16.56 -19.61
CA LYS A 714 28.43 -16.06 -20.92
C LYS A 714 27.20 -15.80 -21.79
N LEU A 715 27.13 -14.61 -22.38
CA LEU A 715 26.19 -14.27 -23.44
C LEU A 715 26.88 -14.43 -24.78
N VAL A 716 26.31 -15.23 -25.67
CA VAL A 716 26.71 -15.29 -27.08
C VAL A 716 25.63 -14.58 -27.90
N ILE A 717 26.05 -13.57 -28.66
CA ILE A 717 25.19 -12.75 -29.53
C ILE A 717 25.46 -13.17 -30.95
N LYS A 718 24.47 -13.77 -31.61
CA LYS A 718 24.56 -14.19 -33.02
C LYS A 718 23.81 -13.22 -33.91
N HIS A 719 24.54 -12.48 -34.71
CA HIS A 719 23.98 -11.47 -35.60
C HIS A 719 23.37 -12.08 -36.85
N SER A 720 22.51 -11.31 -37.52
CA SER A 720 21.82 -11.74 -38.75
C SER A 720 22.78 -11.99 -39.94
N ASP A 721 23.96 -11.39 -39.94
CA ASP A 721 25.02 -11.63 -40.94
C ASP A 721 25.85 -12.89 -40.64
N GLY A 722 25.58 -13.61 -39.56
CA GLY A 722 26.28 -14.80 -39.13
C GLY A 722 27.51 -14.54 -38.25
N SER A 723 27.88 -13.30 -38.00
CA SER A 723 28.93 -12.94 -37.03
C SER A 723 28.44 -13.14 -35.60
N THR A 724 29.38 -13.26 -34.67
CA THR A 724 29.08 -13.45 -33.23
C THR A 724 29.88 -12.50 -32.37
N ASP A 725 29.24 -11.95 -31.39
CA ASP A 725 29.84 -11.25 -30.24
C ASP A 725 29.63 -11.99 -28.95
N GLU A 726 30.42 -11.69 -27.95
CA GLU A 726 30.33 -12.26 -26.62
C GLU A 726 30.28 -11.14 -25.57
N ALA A 727 29.60 -11.44 -24.46
CA ALA A 727 29.56 -10.60 -23.28
C ALA A 727 29.56 -11.46 -22.02
N VAL A 728 30.04 -10.90 -20.91
CA VAL A 728 30.00 -11.53 -19.58
C VAL A 728 28.78 -11.00 -18.85
N LEU A 729 28.04 -11.91 -18.23
CA LEU A 729 26.86 -11.59 -17.45
C LEU A 729 27.09 -11.89 -15.96
N ASN A 730 26.67 -10.95 -15.12
CA ASN A 730 26.61 -11.11 -13.68
C ASN A 730 25.18 -11.41 -13.24
N HIS A 731 25.04 -11.92 -12.03
CA HIS A 731 23.77 -12.14 -11.36
C HIS A 731 23.94 -12.00 -9.83
N THR A 732 22.81 -11.93 -9.13
CA THR A 732 22.76 -11.80 -7.65
C THR A 732 22.05 -12.98 -6.99
N PHE A 733 21.99 -14.14 -7.65
CA PHE A 733 21.40 -15.35 -7.07
C PHE A 733 22.19 -15.83 -5.87
N ASN A 734 21.50 -16.11 -4.76
CA ASN A 734 22.01 -16.95 -3.69
C ASN A 734 21.65 -18.44 -3.92
N GLU A 735 22.13 -19.33 -3.09
CA GLU A 735 21.89 -20.79 -3.23
C GLU A 735 20.40 -21.14 -3.27
N ASN A 736 19.58 -20.56 -2.39
CA ASN A 736 18.15 -20.82 -2.33
C ASN A 736 17.41 -20.30 -3.58
N GLN A 737 17.80 -19.15 -4.09
CA GLN A 737 17.21 -18.57 -5.30
C GLN A 737 17.58 -19.36 -6.57
N ILE A 738 18.76 -19.99 -6.60
CA ILE A 738 19.14 -20.93 -7.67
C ILE A 738 18.19 -22.14 -7.66
N GLU A 739 17.83 -22.63 -6.49
CA GLU A 739 16.85 -23.72 -6.39
C GLU A 739 15.44 -23.27 -6.82
N TRP A 740 15.04 -22.00 -6.61
CA TRP A 740 13.81 -21.46 -7.21
C TRP A 740 13.82 -21.54 -8.74
N PHE A 741 14.92 -21.11 -9.34
CA PHE A 741 15.09 -21.19 -10.79
C PHE A 741 14.99 -22.63 -11.31
N LYS A 742 15.69 -23.56 -10.68
CA LYS A 742 15.65 -24.98 -11.06
C LYS A 742 14.26 -25.59 -10.92
N ALA A 743 13.53 -25.22 -9.87
CA ALA A 743 12.17 -25.70 -9.62
C ALA A 743 11.11 -25.07 -10.55
N GLY A 744 11.46 -23.97 -11.26
CA GLY A 744 10.56 -23.22 -12.14
C GLY A 744 9.89 -22.02 -11.47
N SER A 745 9.86 -21.97 -10.15
CA SER A 745 9.44 -20.83 -9.33
C SER A 745 9.74 -21.09 -7.85
N ALA A 746 9.73 -20.02 -7.03
CA ALA A 746 9.86 -20.15 -5.58
C ALA A 746 8.69 -20.98 -4.98
N LEU A 747 7.48 -20.78 -5.45
CA LEU A 747 6.30 -21.51 -4.98
C LEU A 747 6.35 -23.01 -5.35
N ASN A 748 6.90 -23.35 -6.51
CA ASN A 748 7.11 -24.75 -6.88
C ASN A 748 8.08 -25.45 -5.91
N LEU A 749 9.16 -24.76 -5.50
CA LEU A 749 10.11 -25.30 -4.54
C LEU A 749 9.43 -25.54 -3.18
N ILE A 750 8.65 -24.57 -2.70
CA ILE A 750 7.92 -24.67 -1.44
C ILE A 750 6.89 -25.80 -1.49
N ALA A 751 6.15 -25.91 -2.58
CA ALA A 751 5.19 -27.00 -2.76
C ALA A 751 5.87 -28.37 -2.66
N LYS A 752 7.07 -28.50 -3.24
CA LYS A 752 7.88 -29.72 -3.16
C LYS A 752 8.37 -30.02 -1.73
N GLN A 753 8.68 -28.98 -0.95
CA GLN A 753 9.09 -29.13 0.44
C GLN A 753 7.92 -29.47 1.38
N ASN A 754 6.70 -29.04 1.03
CA ASN A 754 5.48 -29.30 1.80
C ASN A 754 4.77 -30.62 1.42
N SER A 755 5.15 -31.28 0.32
CA SER A 755 4.62 -32.58 -0.12
C SER A 755 5.41 -33.73 0.50
#